data_9dbdf9c45f63560ab3bfa42c25e3df5c
#
_entry.id   9dbdf9c45f63560ab3bfa42c25e3df5c
#
_cell.length_a   1.000
_cell.length_b   1.000
_cell.length_c   1.000
_cell.angle_alpha   90.00
_cell.angle_beta   90.00
_cell.angle_gamma   90.00
#
_symmetry.space_group_name_H-M   'P 1'
#
loop_
_entity.id
_entity.type
_entity.pdbx_description
1 polymer ?
#
loop_
_entity_poly.entity_id
_entity_poly.type
_entity_poly.pdbx_seq_one_letter_code
_entity_poly.pdbx_strand_id
1 'polypeptide(L)'
;MVELKDTLLMPKTKFPMRGNLPNKEPEFLKRWEEMDLYNKILEKNAGKPSYVLHDGPPYANGNIHIGHALNKILKDFIVKYKNMNGFVSPYVPGWDTHGLPIEQVLVNNGVDRKSMPANKFRNKCKDYALKQVDKQRADFKKLGVLGDWDNPYLTLDPKFEAEQIRVFGKMVDKGYIYKGLKPIYWSPSSESALAEAEIEYHDHTSPSIYVAFDLVSENGAVEKGTKFVIWTTTPWTLPANLGIAVHPDFEYQVVKYNGESYLVAKERVAFLAEKFGWENYETGEVLVGKDLEYLLCQHPFLDRTSTVILADYVTLDSGTGLVHTAPGHGVDDYLVGQLQYKLGVLSPVDNQGVLTEEAGQFAGKFVFDANKDIIAHLDETGALLKQEDITHSYPHDWRSKKPIIFRATPQWFCSVDAFRSELLEAVDNTKFYSEWGKPRLYNMIRDRGDWVISRQRVWGVPIPVFYAENGEEILDIELIEHVAKIFEEEGSNVWFYKEASELLPEGYTHPGSPNGVFTKEMDIMDVWFDSGTSHQGCCAIREDLTYPADLYLEGSDQYRGWFNSSLITSVAVSGVAPYKELVSAGFVMDGNGNKMSKSLGNVISPNDVGKELGAEIIRLWSASVDYTQDVRISKDILKQVSETYRKIRNTFRFLLGNLFNGSFNNKTDFVAYEDLEELDKYMVLKFEKVVAKVLDYYENYQFNSITTELINFFNVELSSFYLDYGKDILYIEGEDSHKRLSMLTVLYTVLSKSVRLLAPILSFTAEEVYDNMPYEDAESVHLTNFPAKNVIEDAALEAKWDKLLEVRDDVNKALEESRNEKVIGKSLEAAVEVYSNDAEVVELLNSVDNLNQFFIVSKVAVKENDGVAYDLATVKVTKAEGHRCDRCWNIVDEVNEEGLCPRCASILNK
;
A
#
# COMPACT_ATOMS: atom_id res chain seq x y z
N MET A 1 -3.26 62.60 23.33
CA MET A 1 -2.59 61.51 24.11
C MET A 1 -2.78 60.20 23.37
N VAL A 2 -1.72 59.48 23.11
CA VAL A 2 -1.81 58.13 22.55
C VAL A 2 -2.48 57.24 23.61
N GLU A 3 -3.52 56.47 23.26
CA GLU A 3 -4.12 55.58 24.23
C GLU A 3 -3.12 54.47 24.59
N LEU A 4 -3.01 54.08 25.84
CA LEU A 4 -2.01 53.10 26.32
C LEU A 4 -2.11 51.74 25.58
N LYS A 5 -3.32 51.37 25.14
CA LYS A 5 -3.53 50.17 24.33
C LYS A 5 -2.80 50.23 22.99
N ASP A 6 -2.62 51.43 22.40
CA ASP A 6 -1.98 51.62 21.10
C ASP A 6 -0.45 51.59 21.20
N THR A 7 0.08 51.56 22.42
CA THR A 7 1.52 51.41 22.72
C THR A 7 1.94 49.94 22.86
N LEU A 8 0.98 49.03 22.80
CA LEU A 8 1.24 47.60 22.87
C LEU A 8 1.62 47.04 21.50
N LEU A 9 2.64 46.22 21.45
CA LEU A 9 3.08 45.54 20.23
C LEU A 9 2.23 44.28 19.95
N MET A 10 0.93 44.50 19.69
CA MET A 10 -0.02 43.43 19.51
C MET A 10 0.22 42.67 18.19
N PRO A 11 -0.07 41.34 18.15
CA PRO A 11 0.12 40.55 16.96
C PRO A 11 -0.77 41.01 15.79
N LYS A 12 -0.18 41.12 14.59
CA LYS A 12 -0.86 41.50 13.35
C LYS A 12 -0.41 40.57 12.22
N THR A 13 -1.36 39.99 11.53
CA THR A 13 -1.05 39.18 10.36
C THR A 13 -2.23 39.15 9.39
N LYS A 14 -1.93 39.04 8.08
CA LYS A 14 -2.90 38.80 7.04
C LYS A 14 -3.30 37.29 6.96
N PHE A 15 -2.55 36.42 7.60
CA PHE A 15 -2.83 34.99 7.63
C PHE A 15 -4.17 34.72 8.33
N PRO A 16 -5.17 34.17 7.61
CA PRO A 16 -6.52 34.06 8.14
C PRO A 16 -6.65 32.96 9.20
N MET A 17 -7.54 33.15 10.16
CA MET A 17 -7.82 32.16 11.19
C MET A 17 -8.37 30.86 10.64
N ARG A 18 -9.27 30.94 9.64
CA ARG A 18 -9.90 29.77 9.01
C ARG A 18 -9.13 29.37 7.76
N GLY A 19 -8.86 28.06 7.61
CA GLY A 19 -8.14 27.51 6.46
C GLY A 19 -8.92 27.69 5.14
N ASN A 20 -10.24 27.49 5.18
CA ASN A 20 -11.10 27.54 3.98
C ASN A 20 -10.53 26.68 2.83
N LEU A 21 -10.01 25.51 3.19
CA LEU A 21 -9.23 24.63 2.32
C LEU A 21 -9.94 24.31 0.98
N PRO A 22 -11.24 23.90 0.96
CA PRO A 22 -11.90 23.56 -0.30
C PRO A 22 -11.89 24.67 -1.36
N ASN A 23 -11.82 25.94 -0.93
CA ASN A 23 -11.78 27.08 -1.86
C ASN A 23 -10.35 27.53 -2.18
N LYS A 24 -9.42 27.40 -1.23
CA LYS A 24 -8.03 27.86 -1.39
C LYS A 24 -7.15 26.86 -2.12
N GLU A 25 -7.31 25.56 -1.87
CA GLU A 25 -6.49 24.54 -2.50
C GLU A 25 -6.48 24.64 -4.04
N PRO A 26 -7.61 24.85 -4.73
CA PRO A 26 -7.60 25.08 -6.17
C PRO A 26 -6.80 26.30 -6.62
N GLU A 27 -6.74 27.38 -5.80
CA GLU A 27 -5.95 28.57 -6.11
C GLU A 27 -4.45 28.28 -6.04
N PHE A 28 -4.01 27.49 -5.04
CA PHE A 28 -2.63 27.03 -4.94
C PHE A 28 -2.24 26.09 -6.06
N LEU A 29 -3.09 25.13 -6.40
CA LEU A 29 -2.84 24.21 -7.52
C LEU A 29 -2.66 24.97 -8.83
N LYS A 30 -3.52 25.94 -9.10
CA LYS A 30 -3.42 26.80 -10.28
C LYS A 30 -2.11 27.60 -10.28
N ARG A 31 -1.74 28.20 -9.13
CA ARG A 31 -0.48 28.94 -8.97
C ARG A 31 0.73 28.05 -9.22
N TRP A 32 0.75 26.85 -8.66
CA TRP A 32 1.84 25.89 -8.86
C TRP A 32 1.99 25.47 -10.32
N GLU A 33 0.88 25.30 -11.03
CA GLU A 33 0.89 25.00 -12.48
C GLU A 33 1.39 26.21 -13.29
N GLU A 34 0.89 27.43 -13.01
CA GLU A 34 1.30 28.66 -13.71
C GLU A 34 2.77 29.01 -13.49
N MET A 35 3.33 28.71 -12.31
CA MET A 35 4.76 28.93 -12.02
C MET A 35 5.65 27.77 -12.44
N ASP A 36 5.09 26.67 -12.95
CA ASP A 36 5.80 25.44 -13.28
C ASP A 36 6.64 24.88 -12.11
N LEU A 37 5.99 24.80 -10.94
CA LEU A 37 6.65 24.46 -9.67
C LEU A 37 7.40 23.13 -9.75
N TYR A 38 6.81 22.10 -10.36
CA TYR A 38 7.42 20.76 -10.45
C TYR A 38 8.78 20.82 -11.16
N ASN A 39 8.86 21.44 -12.34
CA ASN A 39 10.12 21.55 -13.08
C ASN A 39 11.13 22.45 -12.37
N LYS A 40 10.70 23.56 -11.76
CA LYS A 40 11.57 24.42 -10.95
C LYS A 40 12.21 23.68 -9.75
N ILE A 41 11.48 22.75 -9.13
CA ILE A 41 12.03 21.89 -8.06
C ILE A 41 13.16 21.00 -8.59
N LEU A 42 12.95 20.37 -9.76
CA LEU A 42 13.96 19.51 -10.38
C LEU A 42 15.18 20.32 -10.85
N GLU A 43 14.94 21.47 -11.48
CA GLU A 43 16.02 22.37 -11.92
C GLU A 43 16.87 22.88 -10.75
N LYS A 44 16.26 23.29 -9.65
CA LYS A 44 16.95 23.67 -8.40
C LYS A 44 17.91 22.59 -7.92
N ASN A 45 17.54 21.32 -8.13
CA ASN A 45 18.30 20.18 -7.66
C ASN A 45 19.21 19.58 -8.76
N ALA A 46 19.27 20.17 -9.95
CA ALA A 46 20.08 19.66 -11.05
C ALA A 46 21.53 19.39 -10.62
N GLY A 47 22.05 18.23 -10.97
CA GLY A 47 23.40 17.78 -10.62
C GLY A 47 23.56 17.19 -9.21
N LYS A 48 22.50 17.15 -8.40
CA LYS A 48 22.48 16.44 -7.11
C LYS A 48 22.21 14.94 -7.32
N PRO A 49 22.44 14.10 -6.30
CA PRO A 49 22.11 12.67 -6.40
C PRO A 49 20.64 12.43 -6.77
N SER A 50 20.40 11.47 -7.65
CA SER A 50 19.05 11.06 -8.03
C SER A 50 18.43 10.17 -6.97
N TYR A 51 17.11 10.31 -6.78
CA TYR A 51 16.30 9.38 -5.99
C TYR A 51 14.96 9.15 -6.70
N VAL A 52 14.78 7.97 -7.30
CA VAL A 52 13.61 7.64 -8.10
C VAL A 52 12.65 6.74 -7.32
N LEU A 53 11.47 7.28 -7.03
CA LEU A 53 10.31 6.51 -6.62
C LEU A 53 9.49 6.20 -7.87
N HIS A 54 9.48 4.92 -8.29
CA HIS A 54 8.69 4.50 -9.45
C HIS A 54 7.24 4.24 -9.04
N ASP A 55 6.31 4.80 -9.79
CA ASP A 55 4.88 4.68 -9.52
C ASP A 55 4.33 3.34 -10.04
N GLY A 56 3.69 2.56 -9.16
CA GLY A 56 2.89 1.41 -9.58
C GLY A 56 1.62 1.91 -10.26
N PRO A 57 1.30 1.40 -11.46
CA PRO A 57 0.23 1.95 -12.26
C PRO A 57 -1.14 1.50 -11.76
N PRO A 58 -2.00 2.38 -11.27
CA PRO A 58 -3.39 2.04 -11.00
C PRO A 58 -4.13 1.70 -12.30
N TYR A 59 -5.18 0.89 -12.19
CA TYR A 59 -6.05 0.60 -13.32
C TYR A 59 -6.77 1.84 -13.80
N ALA A 60 -6.78 2.06 -15.11
CA ALA A 60 -7.54 3.10 -15.79
C ALA A 60 -9.03 2.73 -15.85
N ASN A 61 -9.66 2.54 -14.69
CA ASN A 61 -11.05 2.13 -14.57
C ASN A 61 -11.72 2.64 -13.30
N GLY A 62 -12.75 3.49 -13.46
CA GLY A 62 -13.57 4.01 -12.37
C GLY A 62 -12.97 5.19 -11.62
N ASN A 63 -13.61 5.56 -10.51
CA ASN A 63 -13.18 6.66 -9.66
C ASN A 63 -12.05 6.20 -8.74
N ILE A 64 -11.20 7.15 -8.33
CA ILE A 64 -10.26 6.90 -7.25
C ILE A 64 -11.02 6.64 -5.94
N HIS A 65 -10.46 5.80 -5.09
CA HIS A 65 -10.95 5.53 -3.74
C HIS A 65 -9.91 5.98 -2.70
N ILE A 66 -10.28 5.94 -1.43
CA ILE A 66 -9.42 6.45 -0.35
C ILE A 66 -8.07 5.71 -0.24
N GLY A 67 -8.01 4.44 -0.62
CA GLY A 67 -6.74 3.70 -0.72
C GLY A 67 -5.81 4.26 -1.79
N HIS A 68 -6.33 4.65 -2.96
CA HIS A 68 -5.56 5.35 -3.98
C HIS A 68 -5.05 6.70 -3.46
N ALA A 69 -5.89 7.45 -2.72
CA ALA A 69 -5.49 8.72 -2.14
C ALA A 69 -4.36 8.55 -1.14
N LEU A 70 -4.47 7.59 -0.21
CA LEU A 70 -3.41 7.27 0.75
C LEU A 70 -2.09 6.95 0.03
N ASN A 71 -2.13 6.06 -0.96
CA ASN A 71 -0.96 5.62 -1.73
C ASN A 71 -0.25 6.80 -2.41
N LYS A 72 -0.99 7.63 -3.17
CA LYS A 72 -0.41 8.77 -3.89
C LYS A 72 0.10 9.85 -2.94
N ILE A 73 -0.58 10.10 -1.83
CA ILE A 73 -0.16 11.07 -0.81
C ILE A 73 1.14 10.62 -0.13
N LEU A 74 1.28 9.33 0.24
CA LEU A 74 2.51 8.81 0.83
C LEU A 74 3.70 8.94 -0.14
N LYS A 75 3.50 8.67 -1.42
CA LYS A 75 4.52 8.87 -2.46
C LYS A 75 4.91 10.35 -2.57
N ASP A 76 3.94 11.24 -2.55
CA ASP A 76 4.17 12.68 -2.60
C ASP A 76 4.96 13.20 -1.38
N PHE A 77 4.70 12.66 -0.19
CA PHE A 77 5.49 12.97 1.00
C PHE A 77 6.97 12.65 0.78
N ILE A 78 7.25 11.46 0.24
CA ILE A 78 8.64 11.00 0.01
C ILE A 78 9.30 11.85 -1.07
N VAL A 79 8.64 12.05 -2.20
CA VAL A 79 9.19 12.82 -3.33
C VAL A 79 9.47 14.27 -2.92
N LYS A 80 8.54 14.93 -2.23
CA LYS A 80 8.76 16.29 -1.71
C LYS A 80 9.89 16.35 -0.69
N TYR A 81 9.91 15.41 0.24
CA TYR A 81 10.99 15.28 1.21
C TYR A 81 12.35 15.15 0.52
N LYS A 82 12.50 14.19 -0.40
CA LYS A 82 13.78 13.94 -1.08
C LYS A 82 14.23 15.18 -1.89
N ASN A 83 13.32 15.84 -2.60
CA ASN A 83 13.62 17.07 -3.31
C ASN A 83 14.03 18.21 -2.38
N MET A 84 13.40 18.37 -1.24
CA MET A 84 13.77 19.39 -0.25
C MET A 84 15.03 18.99 0.54
N ASN A 85 15.38 17.70 0.56
CA ASN A 85 16.56 17.17 1.27
C ASN A 85 17.78 16.96 0.35
N GLY A 86 17.83 17.61 -0.79
CA GLY A 86 19.03 17.67 -1.62
C GLY A 86 19.19 16.55 -2.63
N PHE A 87 18.12 15.92 -3.06
CA PHE A 87 18.09 14.96 -4.16
C PHE A 87 17.36 15.54 -5.38
N VAL A 88 17.63 15.00 -6.55
CA VAL A 88 16.72 15.10 -7.71
C VAL A 88 15.76 13.92 -7.64
N SER A 89 14.51 14.17 -7.30
CA SER A 89 13.49 13.13 -7.17
C SER A 89 12.33 13.41 -8.10
N PRO A 90 12.40 12.98 -9.36
CA PRO A 90 11.29 13.08 -10.30
C PRO A 90 10.20 12.07 -9.92
N TYR A 91 8.95 12.41 -10.25
CA TYR A 91 7.82 11.52 -10.10
C TYR A 91 7.01 11.46 -11.40
N VAL A 92 7.05 10.31 -12.05
CA VAL A 92 6.32 10.02 -13.28
C VAL A 92 5.14 9.10 -12.94
N PRO A 93 3.90 9.61 -12.92
CA PRO A 93 2.73 8.77 -12.68
C PRO A 93 2.50 7.79 -13.83
N GLY A 94 1.93 6.63 -13.52
CA GLY A 94 1.62 5.62 -14.51
C GLY A 94 0.19 5.13 -14.43
N TRP A 95 -0.29 4.49 -15.50
CA TRP A 95 -1.57 3.79 -15.54
C TRP A 95 -1.47 2.46 -16.26
N ASP A 96 -2.09 1.45 -15.66
CA ASP A 96 -2.38 0.18 -16.29
C ASP A 96 -3.69 0.31 -17.09
N THR A 97 -3.57 0.18 -18.41
CA THR A 97 -4.63 0.55 -19.35
C THR A 97 -5.22 -0.62 -20.10
N HIS A 98 -4.74 -1.85 -19.85
CA HIS A 98 -5.20 -3.08 -20.50
C HIS A 98 -6.02 -3.97 -19.57
N GLY A 99 -6.50 -5.06 -20.11
CA GLY A 99 -7.05 -6.20 -19.37
C GLY A 99 -8.56 -6.26 -19.27
N LEU A 100 -9.00 -7.35 -18.64
CA LEU A 100 -10.40 -7.74 -18.48
C LEU A 100 -11.30 -6.65 -17.86
N PRO A 101 -10.85 -5.86 -16.86
CA PRO A 101 -11.74 -4.87 -16.24
C PRO A 101 -12.32 -3.87 -17.22
N ILE A 102 -11.56 -3.45 -18.22
CA ILE A 102 -11.99 -2.49 -19.24
C ILE A 102 -12.91 -3.16 -20.25
N GLU A 103 -12.54 -4.36 -20.75
CA GLU A 103 -13.40 -5.15 -21.63
C GLU A 103 -14.77 -5.37 -21.02
N GLN A 104 -14.81 -5.76 -19.75
CA GLN A 104 -16.05 -6.09 -19.05
C GLN A 104 -16.97 -4.88 -18.87
N VAL A 105 -16.43 -3.71 -18.59
CA VAL A 105 -17.24 -2.48 -18.52
C VAL A 105 -17.90 -2.20 -19.87
N LEU A 106 -17.17 -2.35 -20.97
CA LEU A 106 -17.74 -2.13 -22.31
C LEU A 106 -18.82 -3.18 -22.64
N VAL A 107 -18.57 -4.43 -22.34
CA VAL A 107 -19.57 -5.51 -22.54
C VAL A 107 -20.82 -5.27 -21.68
N ASN A 108 -20.66 -4.91 -20.43
CA ASN A 108 -21.78 -4.58 -19.54
C ASN A 108 -22.56 -3.33 -20.01
N ASN A 109 -21.91 -2.43 -20.75
CA ASN A 109 -22.55 -1.28 -21.37
C ASN A 109 -23.16 -1.59 -22.76
N GLY A 110 -23.28 -2.87 -23.12
CA GLY A 110 -23.95 -3.32 -24.34
C GLY A 110 -23.06 -3.42 -25.57
N VAL A 111 -21.73 -3.35 -25.44
CA VAL A 111 -20.82 -3.57 -26.56
C VAL A 111 -20.62 -5.07 -26.76
N ASP A 112 -21.10 -5.61 -27.87
CA ASP A 112 -20.88 -7.01 -28.22
C ASP A 112 -19.49 -7.22 -28.86
N ARG A 113 -18.59 -7.81 -28.06
CA ARG A 113 -17.22 -8.12 -28.47
C ARG A 113 -17.16 -9.09 -29.66
N LYS A 114 -18.07 -10.09 -29.68
CA LYS A 114 -18.05 -11.18 -30.69
C LYS A 114 -18.59 -10.74 -32.05
N SER A 115 -19.34 -9.64 -32.12
CA SER A 115 -19.98 -9.16 -33.36
C SER A 115 -19.15 -8.13 -34.14
N MET A 116 -17.98 -7.72 -33.64
CA MET A 116 -17.14 -6.72 -34.31
C MET A 116 -15.70 -7.17 -34.50
N PRO A 117 -14.96 -6.63 -35.50
CA PRO A 117 -13.54 -6.87 -35.65
C PRO A 117 -12.74 -6.48 -34.41
N ALA A 118 -11.73 -7.29 -34.05
CA ALA A 118 -10.91 -7.11 -32.85
C ALA A 118 -10.30 -5.70 -32.73
N ASN A 119 -9.76 -5.17 -33.82
CA ASN A 119 -9.18 -3.82 -33.84
C ASN A 119 -10.19 -2.72 -33.50
N LYS A 120 -11.45 -2.85 -33.92
CA LYS A 120 -12.50 -1.89 -33.57
C LYS A 120 -12.89 -1.97 -32.12
N PHE A 121 -12.94 -3.17 -31.54
CA PHE A 121 -13.20 -3.36 -30.12
C PHE A 121 -12.04 -2.79 -29.29
N ARG A 122 -10.80 -3.06 -29.68
CA ARG A 122 -9.60 -2.51 -29.03
C ARG A 122 -9.59 -0.97 -29.03
N ASN A 123 -9.99 -0.32 -30.14
CA ASN A 123 -10.11 1.13 -30.16
C ASN A 123 -11.13 1.67 -29.15
N LYS A 124 -12.27 0.98 -28.97
CA LYS A 124 -13.23 1.36 -27.92
C LYS A 124 -12.66 1.20 -26.50
N CYS A 125 -11.88 0.16 -26.26
CA CYS A 125 -11.18 -0.05 -25.00
C CYS A 125 -10.16 1.08 -24.73
N LYS A 126 -9.35 1.43 -25.73
CA LYS A 126 -8.40 2.54 -25.70
C LYS A 126 -9.07 3.86 -25.34
N ASP A 127 -10.14 4.22 -26.05
CA ASP A 127 -10.88 5.46 -25.81
C ASP A 127 -11.46 5.53 -24.40
N TYR A 128 -11.97 4.41 -23.90
CA TYR A 128 -12.45 4.30 -22.53
C TYR A 128 -11.31 4.47 -21.51
N ALA A 129 -10.21 3.76 -21.69
CA ALA A 129 -9.05 3.82 -20.80
C ALA A 129 -8.50 5.25 -20.69
N LEU A 130 -8.29 5.94 -21.82
CA LEU A 130 -7.78 7.31 -21.83
C LEU A 130 -8.71 8.29 -21.10
N LYS A 131 -10.03 8.16 -21.25
CA LYS A 131 -11.00 8.96 -20.48
C LYS A 131 -10.89 8.71 -18.97
N GLN A 132 -10.62 7.47 -18.56
CA GLN A 132 -10.43 7.17 -17.14
C GLN A 132 -9.10 7.72 -16.61
N VAL A 133 -8.03 7.67 -17.41
CA VAL A 133 -6.74 8.30 -17.10
C VAL A 133 -6.92 9.79 -16.83
N ASP A 134 -7.58 10.52 -17.74
CA ASP A 134 -7.80 11.96 -17.59
C ASP A 134 -8.59 12.28 -16.32
N LYS A 135 -9.62 11.50 -16.04
CA LYS A 135 -10.42 11.66 -14.82
C LYS A 135 -9.63 11.42 -13.54
N GLN A 136 -8.91 10.32 -13.47
CA GLN A 136 -8.10 9.97 -12.30
C GLN A 136 -6.93 10.94 -12.12
N ARG A 137 -6.29 11.38 -13.22
CA ARG A 137 -5.25 12.42 -13.21
C ARG A 137 -5.76 13.71 -12.54
N ALA A 138 -6.93 14.19 -12.97
CA ALA A 138 -7.53 15.37 -12.36
C ALA A 138 -7.81 15.19 -10.86
N ASP A 139 -8.25 14.01 -10.46
CA ASP A 139 -8.54 13.71 -9.05
C ASP A 139 -7.26 13.59 -8.20
N PHE A 140 -6.19 12.99 -8.72
CA PHE A 140 -4.90 12.94 -8.03
C PHE A 140 -4.23 14.32 -7.90
N LYS A 141 -4.31 15.16 -8.92
CA LYS A 141 -3.82 16.56 -8.85
C LYS A 141 -4.50 17.33 -7.72
N LYS A 142 -5.79 17.14 -7.48
CA LYS A 142 -6.54 17.80 -6.39
C LYS A 142 -6.01 17.41 -4.99
N LEU A 143 -5.36 16.28 -4.85
CA LEU A 143 -4.73 15.87 -3.57
C LEU A 143 -3.45 16.64 -3.26
N GLY A 144 -2.98 17.50 -4.16
CA GLY A 144 -1.74 18.25 -4.03
C GLY A 144 -0.49 17.43 -4.38
N VAL A 145 -0.64 16.33 -5.10
CA VAL A 145 0.45 15.46 -5.56
C VAL A 145 1.16 16.13 -6.73
N LEU A 146 2.46 16.38 -6.58
CA LEU A 146 3.30 16.93 -7.64
C LEU A 146 3.94 15.81 -8.45
N GLY A 147 4.05 16.00 -9.77
CA GLY A 147 4.64 15.03 -10.69
C GLY A 147 4.55 15.47 -12.13
N ASP A 148 5.13 14.69 -13.03
CA ASP A 148 5.03 14.88 -14.48
C ASP A 148 3.67 14.36 -15.00
N TRP A 149 2.60 15.08 -14.68
CA TRP A 149 1.24 14.71 -15.05
C TRP A 149 0.95 14.80 -16.54
N ASP A 150 1.75 15.57 -17.28
CA ASP A 150 1.57 15.78 -18.72
C ASP A 150 2.21 14.67 -19.55
N ASN A 151 3.25 14.02 -19.01
CA ASN A 151 3.96 12.92 -19.65
C ASN A 151 3.99 11.64 -18.78
N PRO A 152 2.83 11.12 -18.36
CA PRO A 152 2.77 9.87 -17.60
C PRO A 152 3.23 8.69 -18.46
N TYR A 153 3.53 7.55 -17.85
CA TYR A 153 3.63 6.32 -18.63
C TYR A 153 2.27 5.60 -18.67
N LEU A 154 1.91 5.09 -19.84
CA LEU A 154 0.70 4.32 -20.05
C LEU A 154 1.08 2.97 -20.68
N THR A 155 0.57 1.87 -20.15
CA THR A 155 0.92 0.54 -20.70
C THR A 155 0.43 0.34 -22.15
N LEU A 156 -0.52 1.17 -22.61
CA LEU A 156 -0.99 1.19 -24.00
C LEU A 156 -0.16 2.07 -24.95
N ASP A 157 0.86 2.78 -24.44
CA ASP A 157 1.70 3.60 -25.33
C ASP A 157 2.54 2.70 -26.24
N PRO A 158 2.64 3.00 -27.54
CA PRO A 158 3.38 2.17 -28.49
C PRO A 158 4.82 1.87 -28.08
N LYS A 159 5.51 2.84 -27.49
CA LYS A 159 6.88 2.65 -26.99
C LYS A 159 6.91 1.70 -25.79
N PHE A 160 5.92 1.80 -24.89
CA PHE A 160 5.82 0.90 -23.77
C PHE A 160 5.52 -0.54 -24.23
N GLU A 161 4.55 -0.71 -25.14
CA GLU A 161 4.23 -2.02 -25.72
C GLU A 161 5.45 -2.64 -26.41
N ALA A 162 6.24 -1.84 -27.12
CA ALA A 162 7.48 -2.31 -27.76
C ALA A 162 8.50 -2.78 -26.72
N GLU A 163 8.74 -2.01 -25.66
CA GLU A 163 9.65 -2.44 -24.57
C GLU A 163 9.17 -3.70 -23.87
N GLN A 164 7.87 -3.84 -23.67
CA GLN A 164 7.28 -5.02 -23.07
C GLN A 164 7.60 -6.28 -23.90
N ILE A 165 7.43 -6.24 -25.22
CA ILE A 165 7.74 -7.39 -26.04
C ILE A 165 9.26 -7.60 -26.23
N ARG A 166 10.08 -6.56 -26.08
CA ARG A 166 11.55 -6.71 -25.97
C ARG A 166 11.95 -7.47 -24.71
N VAL A 167 11.29 -7.19 -23.56
CA VAL A 167 11.46 -7.98 -22.33
C VAL A 167 11.07 -9.45 -22.58
N PHE A 168 9.92 -9.70 -23.21
CA PHE A 168 9.51 -11.04 -23.59
C PHE A 168 10.55 -11.73 -24.50
N GLY A 169 11.08 -11.03 -25.51
CA GLY A 169 12.12 -11.55 -26.40
C GLY A 169 13.42 -11.92 -25.68
N LYS A 170 13.86 -11.12 -24.72
CA LYS A 170 15.03 -11.46 -23.86
C LYS A 170 14.75 -12.70 -22.99
N MET A 171 13.53 -12.87 -22.52
CA MET A 171 13.13 -14.06 -21.75
C MET A 171 13.06 -15.32 -22.65
N VAL A 172 12.64 -15.16 -23.92
CA VAL A 172 12.71 -16.22 -24.94
C VAL A 172 14.15 -16.64 -25.21
N ASP A 173 15.05 -15.69 -25.44
CA ASP A 173 16.46 -15.95 -25.71
C ASP A 173 17.17 -16.73 -24.59
N LYS A 174 16.76 -16.47 -23.33
CA LYS A 174 17.23 -17.22 -22.15
C LYS A 174 16.52 -18.56 -21.92
N GLY A 175 15.56 -18.92 -22.76
CA GLY A 175 14.81 -20.18 -22.64
C GLY A 175 13.81 -20.22 -21.47
N TYR A 176 13.42 -19.05 -20.94
CA TYR A 176 12.43 -18.97 -19.85
C TYR A 176 10.98 -19.06 -20.30
N ILE A 177 10.72 -18.81 -21.59
CA ILE A 177 9.39 -18.85 -22.18
C ILE A 177 9.19 -20.17 -22.93
N TYR A 178 8.10 -20.83 -22.66
CA TYR A 178 7.73 -22.08 -23.35
C TYR A 178 6.21 -22.23 -23.44
N LYS A 179 5.77 -23.04 -24.44
CA LYS A 179 4.38 -23.46 -24.57
C LYS A 179 4.18 -24.82 -23.92
N GLY A 180 3.13 -25.00 -23.13
CA GLY A 180 2.88 -26.25 -22.42
C GLY A 180 1.41 -26.55 -22.26
N LEU A 181 1.11 -27.85 -22.10
CA LEU A 181 -0.22 -28.35 -21.77
C LEU A 181 -0.24 -28.77 -20.30
N LYS A 182 -0.74 -27.90 -19.44
CA LYS A 182 -0.82 -28.11 -18.00
C LYS A 182 -2.17 -27.65 -17.43
N PRO A 183 -2.66 -28.24 -16.33
CA PRO A 183 -3.81 -27.71 -15.60
C PRO A 183 -3.48 -26.33 -15.05
N ILE A 184 -4.34 -25.37 -15.32
CA ILE A 184 -4.24 -23.99 -14.86
C ILE A 184 -5.59 -23.55 -14.29
N TYR A 185 -5.58 -22.42 -13.54
CA TYR A 185 -6.81 -21.73 -13.19
C TYR A 185 -7.51 -21.25 -14.45
N TRP A 186 -8.74 -21.68 -14.63
CA TRP A 186 -9.57 -21.35 -15.77
C TRP A 186 -10.90 -20.77 -15.31
N SER A 187 -11.26 -19.60 -15.82
CA SER A 187 -12.57 -18.99 -15.58
C SER A 187 -13.53 -19.30 -16.74
N PRO A 188 -14.51 -20.19 -16.55
CA PRO A 188 -15.55 -20.43 -17.57
C PRO A 188 -16.35 -19.18 -17.90
N SER A 189 -16.61 -18.33 -16.91
CA SER A 189 -17.37 -17.10 -17.09
C SER A 189 -16.63 -16.03 -17.88
N SER A 190 -15.29 -16.09 -17.86
CA SER A 190 -14.40 -15.19 -18.59
C SER A 190 -13.81 -15.83 -19.84
N GLU A 191 -13.99 -17.14 -20.03
CA GLU A 191 -13.41 -17.95 -21.12
C GLU A 191 -11.89 -17.74 -21.26
N SER A 192 -11.16 -17.66 -20.14
CA SER A 192 -9.73 -17.36 -20.13
C SER A 192 -8.99 -17.98 -18.95
N ALA A 193 -7.68 -18.20 -19.15
CA ALA A 193 -6.73 -18.50 -18.10
C ALA A 193 -6.64 -17.35 -17.09
N LEU A 194 -6.34 -17.69 -15.83
CA LEU A 194 -6.11 -16.74 -14.73
C LEU A 194 -4.75 -17.02 -14.09
N ALA A 195 -4.11 -15.97 -13.60
CA ALA A 195 -2.96 -16.09 -12.71
C ALA A 195 -3.41 -16.20 -11.24
N GLU A 196 -2.52 -16.62 -10.35
CA GLU A 196 -2.79 -16.71 -8.90
C GLU A 196 -3.26 -15.37 -8.31
N ALA A 197 -2.72 -14.24 -8.80
CA ALA A 197 -3.11 -12.90 -8.36
C ALA A 197 -4.56 -12.52 -8.74
N GLU A 198 -5.19 -13.27 -9.63
CA GLU A 198 -6.54 -13.05 -10.12
C GLU A 198 -7.58 -13.97 -9.46
N ILE A 199 -7.19 -14.70 -8.41
CA ILE A 199 -8.02 -15.64 -7.66
C ILE A 199 -8.37 -15.04 -6.29
N GLU A 200 -9.65 -15.17 -5.93
CA GLU A 200 -10.16 -14.90 -4.58
C GLU A 200 -10.80 -16.17 -4.03
N TYR A 201 -10.66 -16.40 -2.73
CA TYR A 201 -11.28 -17.56 -2.09
C TYR A 201 -12.56 -17.16 -1.37
N HIS A 202 -13.63 -17.89 -1.64
CA HIS A 202 -14.94 -17.73 -1.00
C HIS A 202 -15.48 -19.08 -0.58
N ASP A 203 -16.37 -19.08 0.41
CA ASP A 203 -17.10 -20.28 0.81
C ASP A 203 -17.97 -20.78 -0.36
N HIS A 204 -17.80 -22.05 -0.70
CA HIS A 204 -18.54 -22.73 -1.76
C HIS A 204 -19.02 -24.08 -1.25
N THR A 205 -20.27 -24.42 -1.55
CA THR A 205 -20.83 -25.74 -1.23
C THR A 205 -20.67 -26.65 -2.43
N SER A 206 -19.97 -27.76 -2.24
CA SER A 206 -19.71 -28.78 -3.26
C SER A 206 -20.25 -30.14 -2.83
N PRO A 207 -20.70 -30.96 -3.79
CA PRO A 207 -21.02 -32.36 -3.49
C PRO A 207 -19.75 -33.14 -3.16
N SER A 208 -19.77 -33.89 -2.11
CA SER A 208 -18.72 -34.80 -1.67
C SER A 208 -19.20 -36.23 -1.84
N ILE A 209 -18.50 -37.03 -2.68
CA ILE A 209 -18.94 -38.38 -3.04
C ILE A 209 -17.83 -39.42 -2.83
N TYR A 210 -18.27 -40.63 -2.55
CA TYR A 210 -17.44 -41.82 -2.41
C TYR A 210 -17.83 -42.79 -3.52
N VAL A 211 -16.86 -43.17 -4.36
CA VAL A 211 -17.14 -43.93 -5.62
C VAL A 211 -16.25 -45.18 -5.67
N ALA A 212 -16.88 -46.30 -6.03
CA ALA A 212 -16.22 -47.59 -6.20
C ALA A 212 -15.75 -47.79 -7.65
N PHE A 213 -14.52 -48.29 -7.81
CA PHE A 213 -13.89 -48.67 -9.07
C PHE A 213 -13.55 -50.17 -9.00
N ASP A 214 -14.11 -50.99 -9.88
CA ASP A 214 -13.90 -52.43 -9.87
C ASP A 214 -12.50 -52.81 -10.36
N LEU A 215 -11.72 -53.55 -9.58
CA LEU A 215 -10.43 -54.10 -9.98
C LEU A 215 -10.60 -55.12 -11.11
N VAL A 216 -9.90 -54.87 -12.23
CA VAL A 216 -9.97 -55.77 -13.42
C VAL A 216 -8.66 -56.49 -13.72
N SER A 217 -7.53 -56.01 -13.20
CA SER A 217 -6.23 -56.71 -13.31
C SER A 217 -6.06 -57.79 -12.24
N GLU A 218 -5.11 -58.67 -12.44
CA GLU A 218 -4.75 -59.75 -11.54
C GLU A 218 -3.27 -59.62 -11.18
N ASN A 219 -2.91 -59.48 -9.92
CA ASN A 219 -1.54 -59.54 -9.44
C ASN A 219 -1.34 -60.56 -8.31
N GLY A 220 -2.39 -61.25 -7.90
CA GLY A 220 -2.37 -62.22 -6.81
C GLY A 220 -2.39 -61.61 -5.39
N ALA A 221 -2.25 -60.30 -5.24
CA ALA A 221 -2.29 -59.62 -3.95
C ALA A 221 -3.72 -59.17 -3.58
N VAL A 222 -4.53 -58.83 -4.57
CA VAL A 222 -5.95 -58.44 -4.38
C VAL A 222 -6.84 -59.22 -5.34
N GLU A 223 -7.97 -59.69 -4.84
CA GLU A 223 -8.94 -60.43 -5.64
C GLU A 223 -9.57 -59.54 -6.68
N LYS A 224 -9.65 -60.03 -7.94
CA LYS A 224 -10.32 -59.33 -9.04
C LYS A 224 -11.78 -59.06 -8.68
N GLY A 225 -12.26 -57.85 -9.00
CA GLY A 225 -13.60 -57.40 -8.62
C GLY A 225 -13.66 -56.70 -7.29
N THR A 226 -12.55 -56.63 -6.53
CA THR A 226 -12.47 -55.78 -5.36
C THR A 226 -12.66 -54.30 -5.76
N LYS A 227 -13.50 -53.58 -5.04
CA LYS A 227 -13.87 -52.20 -5.31
C LYS A 227 -12.92 -51.24 -4.62
N PHE A 228 -12.13 -50.51 -5.40
CA PHE A 228 -11.25 -49.43 -4.91
C PHE A 228 -12.09 -48.19 -4.69
N VAL A 229 -12.22 -47.72 -3.45
CA VAL A 229 -13.12 -46.61 -3.08
C VAL A 229 -12.35 -45.32 -3.05
N ILE A 230 -12.66 -44.42 -3.98
CA ILE A 230 -12.12 -43.06 -4.02
C ILE A 230 -13.08 -42.06 -3.38
N TRP A 231 -12.56 -40.91 -3.03
CA TRP A 231 -13.33 -39.77 -2.57
C TRP A 231 -13.02 -38.53 -3.43
N THR A 232 -14.06 -37.78 -3.80
CA THR A 232 -13.90 -36.53 -4.52
C THR A 232 -14.98 -35.52 -4.16
N THR A 233 -14.64 -34.23 -4.27
CA THR A 233 -15.56 -33.09 -4.14
C THR A 233 -15.87 -32.44 -5.48
N THR A 234 -15.35 -32.99 -6.56
CA THR A 234 -15.53 -32.51 -7.94
C THR A 234 -15.99 -33.66 -8.86
N PRO A 235 -17.24 -34.12 -8.72
CA PRO A 235 -17.72 -35.26 -9.52
C PRO A 235 -17.58 -35.03 -11.05
N TRP A 236 -17.66 -33.81 -11.51
CA TRP A 236 -17.51 -33.40 -12.90
C TRP A 236 -16.12 -33.72 -13.50
N THR A 237 -15.09 -33.99 -12.65
CA THR A 237 -13.76 -34.40 -13.14
C THR A 237 -13.63 -35.92 -13.35
N LEU A 238 -14.60 -36.72 -12.90
CA LEU A 238 -14.59 -38.18 -13.12
C LEU A 238 -14.49 -38.56 -14.60
N PRO A 239 -15.14 -37.88 -15.55
CA PRO A 239 -14.93 -38.15 -16.98
C PRO A 239 -13.48 -38.02 -17.44
N ALA A 240 -12.63 -37.29 -16.72
CA ALA A 240 -11.21 -37.12 -17.02
C ALA A 240 -10.31 -38.08 -16.20
N ASN A 241 -10.87 -38.92 -15.36
CA ASN A 241 -10.09 -39.86 -14.55
C ASN A 241 -9.21 -40.79 -15.41
N LEU A 242 -7.94 -40.91 -15.03
CA LEU A 242 -6.94 -41.78 -15.65
C LEU A 242 -6.19 -42.65 -14.60
N GLY A 243 -6.32 -42.33 -13.33
CA GLY A 243 -5.64 -43.07 -12.29
C GLY A 243 -6.30 -42.97 -10.92
N ILE A 244 -5.81 -43.81 -10.02
CA ILE A 244 -6.13 -43.80 -8.58
C ILE A 244 -4.81 -43.73 -7.83
N ALA A 245 -4.56 -42.66 -7.09
CA ALA A 245 -3.36 -42.47 -6.33
C ALA A 245 -3.48 -43.12 -4.94
N VAL A 246 -2.44 -43.82 -4.50
CA VAL A 246 -2.29 -44.39 -3.17
C VAL A 246 -0.93 -43.98 -2.61
N HIS A 247 -0.81 -43.87 -1.29
CA HIS A 247 0.48 -43.57 -0.66
C HIS A 247 1.36 -44.84 -0.61
N PRO A 248 2.64 -44.80 -0.98
CA PRO A 248 3.48 -45.98 -1.06
C PRO A 248 3.60 -46.73 0.27
N ASP A 249 3.64 -46.07 1.40
CA ASP A 249 3.92 -46.61 2.70
C ASP A 249 2.67 -46.82 3.59
N PHE A 250 1.48 -46.42 3.13
CA PHE A 250 0.25 -46.61 3.90
C PHE A 250 -0.23 -48.05 3.79
N GLU A 251 -0.89 -48.53 4.85
CA GLU A 251 -1.58 -49.84 4.85
C GLU A 251 -3.01 -49.65 4.31
N TYR A 252 -3.39 -50.48 3.38
CA TYR A 252 -4.73 -50.60 2.77
C TYR A 252 -5.34 -51.93 3.17
N GLN A 253 -6.63 -51.88 3.49
CA GLN A 253 -7.34 -53.05 3.98
C GLN A 253 -8.54 -53.38 3.12
N VAL A 254 -8.66 -54.64 2.75
CA VAL A 254 -9.87 -55.21 2.13
C VAL A 254 -10.95 -55.28 3.21
N VAL A 255 -12.12 -54.75 2.92
CA VAL A 255 -13.31 -54.76 3.79
C VAL A 255 -14.42 -55.48 3.05
N LYS A 256 -14.95 -56.55 3.62
CA LYS A 256 -16.07 -57.34 3.06
C LYS A 256 -17.38 -56.92 3.67
N TYR A 257 -18.34 -56.54 2.82
CA TYR A 257 -19.68 -56.17 3.24
C TYR A 257 -20.71 -56.54 2.18
N ASN A 258 -21.77 -57.23 2.60
CA ASN A 258 -22.88 -57.71 1.73
C ASN A 258 -22.43 -58.50 0.47
N GLY A 259 -21.37 -59.27 0.61
CA GLY A 259 -20.84 -60.11 -0.46
C GLY A 259 -19.92 -59.41 -1.44
N GLU A 260 -19.67 -58.13 -1.26
CA GLU A 260 -18.70 -57.33 -2.01
C GLU A 260 -17.43 -57.08 -1.20
N SER A 261 -16.32 -56.85 -1.88
CA SER A 261 -15.01 -56.50 -1.26
C SER A 261 -14.64 -55.07 -1.65
N TYR A 262 -14.23 -54.27 -0.66
CA TYR A 262 -13.85 -52.87 -0.81
C TYR A 262 -12.42 -52.66 -0.32
N LEU A 263 -11.63 -51.83 -1.00
CA LEU A 263 -10.28 -51.44 -0.57
C LEU A 263 -10.30 -50.00 -0.17
N VAL A 264 -9.85 -49.73 1.07
CA VAL A 264 -9.67 -48.38 1.64
C VAL A 264 -8.42 -48.38 2.55
N ALA A 265 -7.92 -47.22 2.90
CA ALA A 265 -6.83 -47.13 3.88
C ALA A 265 -7.25 -47.76 5.23
N LYS A 266 -6.41 -48.59 5.82
CA LYS A 266 -6.68 -49.34 7.04
C LYS A 266 -7.12 -48.43 8.19
N GLU A 267 -6.46 -47.29 8.36
CA GLU A 267 -6.77 -46.35 9.43
C GLU A 267 -8.15 -45.67 9.23
N ARG A 268 -8.69 -45.71 8.00
CA ARG A 268 -10.00 -45.12 7.68
C ARG A 268 -11.16 -46.10 7.76
N VAL A 269 -10.91 -47.41 7.90
CA VAL A 269 -11.94 -48.44 7.88
C VAL A 269 -13.08 -48.18 8.85
N ALA A 270 -12.79 -47.94 10.12
CA ALA A 270 -13.82 -47.74 11.16
C ALA A 270 -14.70 -46.52 10.85
N PHE A 271 -14.06 -45.40 10.48
CA PHE A 271 -14.75 -44.17 10.10
C PHE A 271 -15.64 -44.35 8.86
N LEU A 272 -15.13 -45.03 7.84
CA LEU A 272 -15.85 -45.23 6.60
C LEU A 272 -17.00 -46.23 6.76
N ALA A 273 -16.80 -47.28 7.58
CA ALA A 273 -17.85 -48.24 7.88
C ALA A 273 -19.04 -47.57 8.59
N GLU A 274 -18.78 -46.70 9.58
CA GLU A 274 -19.82 -45.91 10.22
C GLU A 274 -20.52 -44.98 9.22
N LYS A 275 -19.74 -44.29 8.39
CA LYS A 275 -20.22 -43.34 7.40
C LYS A 275 -21.12 -43.98 6.33
N PHE A 276 -20.76 -45.18 5.91
CA PHE A 276 -21.52 -45.97 4.89
C PHE A 276 -22.65 -46.78 5.50
N GLY A 277 -22.73 -46.88 6.82
CA GLY A 277 -23.70 -47.71 7.51
C GLY A 277 -23.41 -49.21 7.39
N TRP A 278 -22.14 -49.59 7.29
CA TRP A 278 -21.71 -50.99 7.22
C TRP A 278 -21.72 -51.60 8.62
N GLU A 279 -22.80 -52.28 8.92
CA GLU A 279 -22.92 -53.06 10.14
C GLU A 279 -22.41 -54.50 9.88
N ASN A 280 -21.63 -55.03 10.83
CA ASN A 280 -21.10 -56.43 10.76
C ASN A 280 -20.21 -56.70 9.53
N TYR A 281 -19.37 -55.70 9.13
CA TYR A 281 -18.39 -55.90 8.06
C TYR A 281 -17.23 -56.80 8.57
N GLU A 282 -16.60 -57.49 7.62
CA GLU A 282 -15.39 -58.28 7.90
C GLU A 282 -14.16 -57.63 7.32
N THR A 283 -13.06 -57.66 8.05
CA THR A 283 -11.77 -57.17 7.56
C THR A 283 -10.99 -58.33 6.94
N GLY A 284 -10.53 -58.13 5.74
CA GLY A 284 -9.70 -59.10 4.98
C GLY A 284 -8.21 -58.73 5.03
N GLU A 285 -7.55 -58.89 3.91
CA GLU A 285 -6.11 -58.71 3.75
C GLU A 285 -5.69 -57.26 3.97
N VAL A 286 -4.50 -57.04 4.51
CA VAL A 286 -3.82 -55.76 4.64
C VAL A 286 -2.65 -55.73 3.66
N LEU A 287 -2.57 -54.68 2.85
CA LEU A 287 -1.58 -54.50 1.80
C LEU A 287 -0.88 -53.17 2.01
N VAL A 288 0.36 -53.05 1.58
CA VAL A 288 1.07 -51.79 1.57
C VAL A 288 0.83 -51.11 0.18
N GLY A 289 0.70 -49.78 0.16
CA GLY A 289 0.33 -49.07 -1.09
C GLY A 289 1.23 -49.38 -2.28
N LYS A 290 2.55 -49.57 -2.08
CA LYS A 290 3.48 -49.99 -3.15
C LYS A 290 3.16 -51.34 -3.78
N ASP A 291 2.43 -52.24 -3.09
CA ASP A 291 2.02 -53.53 -3.66
C ASP A 291 0.80 -53.39 -4.59
N LEU A 292 0.15 -52.21 -4.60
CA LEU A 292 -0.99 -51.88 -5.40
C LEU A 292 -0.61 -51.21 -6.73
N GLU A 293 0.64 -50.84 -6.90
CA GLU A 293 1.14 -50.08 -8.06
C GLU A 293 0.85 -50.82 -9.36
N TYR A 294 0.43 -50.08 -10.39
CA TYR A 294 0.06 -50.57 -11.74
C TYR A 294 -1.15 -51.52 -11.82
N LEU A 295 -1.91 -51.70 -10.74
CA LEU A 295 -3.19 -52.36 -10.82
C LEU A 295 -4.15 -51.50 -11.69
N LEU A 296 -5.05 -52.19 -12.38
CA LEU A 296 -6.02 -51.57 -13.28
C LEU A 296 -7.43 -51.71 -12.71
N CYS A 297 -8.13 -50.60 -12.55
CA CYS A 297 -9.53 -50.57 -12.15
C CYS A 297 -10.39 -50.07 -13.31
N GLN A 298 -11.60 -50.63 -13.47
CA GLN A 298 -12.56 -50.22 -14.48
C GLN A 298 -13.12 -48.85 -14.08
N HIS A 299 -13.14 -47.90 -15.04
CA HIS A 299 -13.83 -46.64 -14.86
C HIS A 299 -15.35 -46.88 -14.65
N PRO A 300 -16.02 -46.20 -13.72
CA PRO A 300 -17.38 -46.55 -13.29
C PRO A 300 -18.46 -46.37 -14.37
N PHE A 301 -18.18 -45.59 -15.43
CA PHE A 301 -19.17 -45.33 -16.49
C PHE A 301 -18.57 -45.08 -17.89
N LEU A 302 -17.25 -45.15 -18.05
CA LEU A 302 -16.60 -45.04 -19.35
C LEU A 302 -15.81 -46.30 -19.68
N ASP A 303 -15.69 -46.65 -20.95
CA ASP A 303 -14.96 -47.81 -21.41
C ASP A 303 -13.44 -47.57 -21.45
N ARG A 304 -12.87 -47.46 -20.27
CA ARG A 304 -11.41 -47.35 -20.04
C ARG A 304 -11.05 -47.77 -18.62
N THR A 305 -9.77 -47.96 -18.38
CA THR A 305 -9.24 -48.34 -17.08
C THR A 305 -8.51 -47.16 -16.41
N SER A 306 -8.51 -47.17 -15.06
CA SER A 306 -7.78 -46.30 -14.21
C SER A 306 -6.60 -47.02 -13.62
N THR A 307 -5.38 -46.50 -13.80
CA THR A 307 -4.15 -47.14 -13.26
C THR A 307 -3.93 -46.69 -11.83
N VAL A 308 -3.63 -47.66 -10.97
CA VAL A 308 -3.19 -47.33 -9.58
C VAL A 308 -1.76 -46.85 -9.62
N ILE A 309 -1.51 -45.65 -9.03
CA ILE A 309 -0.21 -44.98 -9.01
C ILE A 309 0.18 -44.62 -7.57
N LEU A 310 1.46 -44.43 -7.33
CA LEU A 310 1.99 -44.04 -6.03
C LEU A 310 2.15 -42.51 -5.95
N ALA A 311 1.66 -41.91 -4.86
CA ALA A 311 1.78 -40.49 -4.65
C ALA A 311 1.91 -40.11 -3.16
N ASP A 312 2.93 -39.33 -2.82
CA ASP A 312 3.22 -38.89 -1.46
C ASP A 312 2.21 -37.86 -0.93
N TYR A 313 1.42 -37.21 -1.83
CA TYR A 313 0.39 -36.25 -1.44
C TYR A 313 -0.88 -36.88 -0.86
N VAL A 314 -1.04 -38.20 -0.96
CA VAL A 314 -2.19 -38.89 -0.36
C VAL A 314 -2.09 -38.84 1.17
N THR A 315 -3.17 -38.39 1.83
CA THR A 315 -3.23 -38.26 3.29
C THR A 315 -4.32 -39.13 3.89
N LEU A 316 -4.30 -39.29 5.20
CA LEU A 316 -5.31 -40.02 5.98
C LEU A 316 -6.28 -39.11 6.75
N ASP A 317 -6.10 -37.78 6.64
CA ASP A 317 -6.91 -36.80 7.36
C ASP A 317 -8.36 -36.75 6.86
N SER A 318 -8.55 -37.04 5.57
CA SER A 318 -9.84 -37.02 4.91
C SER A 318 -9.96 -38.12 3.85
N GLY A 319 -11.18 -38.36 3.34
CA GLY A 319 -11.42 -39.32 2.27
C GLY A 319 -11.21 -40.78 2.66
N THR A 320 -10.71 -41.58 1.74
CA THR A 320 -10.58 -43.04 1.82
C THR A 320 -9.12 -43.50 1.87
N GLY A 321 -8.15 -42.60 1.66
CA GLY A 321 -6.75 -42.93 1.40
C GLY A 321 -6.45 -43.35 -0.03
N LEU A 322 -7.45 -43.31 -0.92
CA LEU A 322 -7.29 -43.46 -2.36
C LEU A 322 -7.82 -42.19 -3.03
N VAL A 323 -7.04 -41.61 -3.90
CA VAL A 323 -7.35 -40.31 -4.52
C VAL A 323 -7.63 -40.50 -6.02
N HIS A 324 -8.79 -40.07 -6.46
CA HIS A 324 -9.12 -39.92 -7.87
C HIS A 324 -8.10 -38.99 -8.56
N THR A 325 -7.51 -39.45 -9.65
CA THR A 325 -6.45 -38.73 -10.36
C THR A 325 -6.89 -38.40 -11.78
N ALA A 326 -6.99 -37.11 -12.09
CA ALA A 326 -7.28 -36.52 -13.38
C ALA A 326 -6.21 -35.50 -13.77
N PRO A 327 -5.14 -35.89 -14.50
CA PRO A 327 -4.00 -35.01 -14.82
C PRO A 327 -4.38 -33.76 -15.61
N GLY A 328 -5.56 -33.70 -16.21
CA GLY A 328 -6.10 -32.54 -16.91
C GLY A 328 -6.78 -31.52 -15.98
N HIS A 329 -7.03 -31.84 -14.70
CA HIS A 329 -7.85 -31.04 -13.79
C HIS A 329 -7.23 -30.86 -12.38
N GLY A 330 -6.02 -31.32 -12.15
CA GLY A 330 -5.31 -31.17 -10.89
C GLY A 330 -3.80 -30.99 -11.10
N VAL A 331 -3.18 -30.08 -10.36
CA VAL A 331 -1.74 -29.84 -10.47
C VAL A 331 -0.95 -31.04 -9.94
N ASP A 332 -1.29 -31.54 -8.77
CA ASP A 332 -0.65 -32.72 -8.18
C ASP A 332 -0.89 -33.97 -9.06
N ASP A 333 -2.12 -34.11 -9.59
CA ASP A 333 -2.48 -35.17 -10.54
C ASP A 333 -1.64 -35.13 -11.81
N TYR A 334 -1.34 -33.93 -12.31
CA TYR A 334 -0.47 -33.71 -13.45
C TYR A 334 0.98 -34.06 -13.15
N LEU A 335 1.51 -33.58 -12.02
CA LEU A 335 2.90 -33.81 -11.61
C LEU A 335 3.18 -35.32 -11.44
N VAL A 336 2.29 -36.04 -10.79
CA VAL A 336 2.44 -37.50 -10.59
C VAL A 336 1.91 -38.28 -11.78
N GLY A 337 0.64 -38.09 -12.13
CA GLY A 337 0.00 -38.88 -13.16
C GLY A 337 0.61 -38.72 -14.56
N GLN A 338 0.92 -37.47 -14.96
CA GLN A 338 1.53 -37.20 -16.26
C GLN A 338 3.05 -37.23 -16.26
N LEU A 339 3.72 -36.49 -15.35
CA LEU A 339 5.17 -36.36 -15.46
C LEU A 339 5.91 -37.63 -15.02
N GLN A 340 5.42 -38.35 -14.00
CA GLN A 340 6.03 -39.59 -13.52
C GLN A 340 5.48 -40.81 -14.23
N TYR A 341 4.16 -41.00 -14.28
CA TYR A 341 3.50 -42.21 -14.79
C TYR A 341 3.08 -42.14 -16.26
N LYS A 342 3.15 -40.99 -16.93
CA LYS A 342 2.79 -40.82 -18.34
C LYS A 342 1.35 -41.24 -18.69
N LEU A 343 0.40 -41.05 -17.80
CA LEU A 343 -0.99 -41.44 -17.98
C LEU A 343 -1.71 -40.69 -19.13
N GLY A 344 -1.14 -39.57 -19.57
CA GLY A 344 -1.77 -38.64 -20.50
C GLY A 344 -2.43 -37.45 -19.79
N VAL A 345 -2.87 -36.47 -20.59
CA VAL A 345 -3.60 -35.30 -20.12
C VAL A 345 -4.93 -35.24 -20.84
N LEU A 346 -5.98 -35.61 -20.14
CA LEU A 346 -7.34 -35.59 -20.65
C LEU A 346 -8.12 -34.46 -19.96
N SER A 347 -8.68 -33.55 -20.76
CA SER A 347 -9.47 -32.42 -20.27
C SER A 347 -10.75 -32.28 -21.12
N PRO A 348 -11.80 -33.08 -20.86
CA PRO A 348 -13.03 -33.10 -21.64
C PRO A 348 -13.94 -31.92 -21.30
N VAL A 349 -13.40 -30.72 -21.30
CA VAL A 349 -14.11 -29.47 -20.94
C VAL A 349 -13.68 -28.37 -21.92
N ASP A 350 -14.63 -27.70 -22.52
CA ASP A 350 -14.37 -26.57 -23.42
C ASP A 350 -14.08 -25.24 -22.69
N ASN A 351 -13.90 -24.18 -23.47
CA ASN A 351 -13.59 -22.84 -22.91
C ASN A 351 -14.71 -22.27 -22.02
N GLN A 352 -15.95 -22.66 -22.24
CA GLN A 352 -17.12 -22.21 -21.50
C GLN A 352 -17.40 -23.08 -20.26
N GLY A 353 -16.57 -24.07 -20.00
CA GLY A 353 -16.77 -25.03 -18.90
C GLY A 353 -17.83 -26.09 -19.21
N VAL A 354 -18.10 -26.35 -20.48
CA VAL A 354 -19.04 -27.34 -20.92
C VAL A 354 -18.29 -28.63 -21.23
N LEU A 355 -18.82 -29.75 -20.77
CA LEU A 355 -18.27 -31.09 -21.03
C LEU A 355 -18.34 -31.42 -22.54
N THR A 356 -17.22 -31.88 -23.09
CA THR A 356 -17.11 -32.29 -24.49
C THR A 356 -17.59 -33.74 -24.71
N GLU A 357 -17.62 -34.21 -25.96
CA GLU A 357 -18.06 -35.56 -26.30
C GLU A 357 -17.22 -36.68 -25.63
N GLU A 358 -15.98 -36.37 -25.24
CA GLU A 358 -15.12 -37.30 -24.50
C GLU A 358 -15.65 -37.60 -23.08
N ALA A 359 -16.57 -36.78 -22.56
CA ALA A 359 -17.29 -37.07 -21.31
C ALA A 359 -18.48 -38.04 -21.48
N GLY A 360 -18.66 -38.56 -22.68
CA GLY A 360 -19.71 -39.54 -22.98
C GLY A 360 -21.12 -38.97 -22.82
N GLN A 361 -21.97 -39.66 -22.07
CA GLN A 361 -23.37 -39.28 -21.88
C GLN A 361 -23.57 -37.92 -21.18
N PHE A 362 -22.54 -37.33 -20.58
CA PHE A 362 -22.60 -36.05 -19.91
C PHE A 362 -22.19 -34.88 -20.80
N ALA A 363 -21.83 -35.14 -22.06
CA ALA A 363 -21.46 -34.12 -23.04
C ALA A 363 -22.55 -33.03 -23.18
N GLY A 364 -22.11 -31.77 -23.40
CA GLY A 364 -22.99 -30.62 -23.57
C GLY A 364 -23.50 -30.01 -22.28
N LYS A 365 -23.13 -30.51 -21.09
CA LYS A 365 -23.53 -29.96 -19.79
C LYS A 365 -22.42 -29.09 -19.20
N PHE A 366 -22.83 -27.99 -18.55
CA PHE A 366 -21.90 -27.19 -17.77
C PHE A 366 -21.39 -28.01 -16.58
N VAL A 367 -20.09 -27.93 -16.27
CA VAL A 367 -19.42 -28.82 -15.30
C VAL A 367 -20.09 -28.85 -13.92
N PHE A 368 -20.51 -27.73 -13.37
CA PHE A 368 -21.16 -27.72 -12.06
C PHE A 368 -22.60 -28.29 -12.11
N ASP A 369 -23.31 -28.12 -13.23
CA ASP A 369 -24.62 -28.71 -13.43
C ASP A 369 -24.53 -30.24 -13.66
N ALA A 370 -23.48 -30.69 -14.34
CA ALA A 370 -23.21 -32.11 -14.60
C ALA A 370 -23.01 -32.92 -13.30
N ASN A 371 -22.58 -32.33 -12.22
CA ASN A 371 -22.39 -33.00 -10.92
C ASN A 371 -23.62 -33.82 -10.53
N LYS A 372 -24.79 -33.21 -10.66
CA LYS A 372 -26.06 -33.85 -10.27
C LYS A 372 -26.34 -35.10 -11.11
N ASP A 373 -26.10 -35.01 -12.42
CA ASP A 373 -26.39 -36.13 -13.35
C ASP A 373 -25.38 -37.24 -13.20
N ILE A 374 -24.11 -36.92 -12.96
CA ILE A 374 -23.05 -37.89 -12.71
C ILE A 374 -23.35 -38.66 -11.41
N ILE A 375 -23.72 -37.94 -10.34
CA ILE A 375 -24.07 -38.56 -9.06
C ILE A 375 -25.27 -39.50 -9.21
N ALA A 376 -26.33 -39.05 -9.90
CA ALA A 376 -27.52 -39.91 -10.17
C ALA A 376 -27.14 -41.18 -10.93
N HIS A 377 -26.29 -41.07 -11.93
CA HIS A 377 -25.82 -42.23 -12.72
C HIS A 377 -24.98 -43.19 -11.87
N LEU A 378 -24.10 -42.67 -11.00
CA LEU A 378 -23.30 -43.52 -10.11
C LEU A 378 -24.17 -44.24 -9.08
N ASP A 379 -25.27 -43.63 -8.63
CA ASP A 379 -26.26 -44.26 -7.76
C ASP A 379 -27.02 -45.37 -8.48
N GLU A 380 -27.52 -45.13 -9.70
CA GLU A 380 -28.19 -46.10 -10.55
C GLU A 380 -27.33 -47.32 -10.87
N THR A 381 -26.04 -47.14 -11.09
CA THR A 381 -25.08 -48.20 -11.40
C THR A 381 -24.53 -48.90 -10.17
N GLY A 382 -24.83 -48.40 -8.97
CA GLY A 382 -24.33 -48.94 -7.71
C GLY A 382 -22.86 -48.64 -7.39
N ALA A 383 -22.25 -47.71 -8.14
CA ALA A 383 -20.87 -47.26 -7.92
C ALA A 383 -20.78 -46.18 -6.82
N LEU A 384 -21.89 -45.49 -6.50
CA LEU A 384 -21.94 -44.48 -5.44
C LEU A 384 -22.14 -45.15 -4.08
N LEU A 385 -21.24 -44.96 -3.14
CA LEU A 385 -21.37 -45.47 -1.77
C LEU A 385 -22.01 -44.45 -0.81
N LYS A 386 -21.67 -43.19 -0.98
CA LYS A 386 -22.19 -42.10 -0.16
C LYS A 386 -22.08 -40.77 -0.86
N GLN A 387 -23.06 -39.90 -0.62
CA GLN A 387 -23.06 -38.49 -1.00
C GLN A 387 -23.36 -37.62 0.22
N GLU A 388 -22.72 -36.47 0.30
CA GLU A 388 -23.01 -35.40 1.26
C GLU A 388 -22.56 -34.05 0.65
N ASP A 389 -23.05 -32.96 1.19
CA ASP A 389 -22.61 -31.63 0.79
C ASP A 389 -21.58 -31.10 1.81
N ILE A 390 -20.50 -30.50 1.31
CA ILE A 390 -19.50 -29.84 2.13
C ILE A 390 -19.34 -28.38 1.72
N THR A 391 -19.16 -27.51 2.70
CA THR A 391 -18.82 -26.11 2.47
C THR A 391 -17.35 -25.91 2.78
N HIS A 392 -16.62 -25.40 1.81
CA HIS A 392 -15.18 -25.20 1.90
C HIS A 392 -14.75 -23.94 1.14
N SER A 393 -13.53 -23.46 1.44
CA SER A 393 -12.91 -22.36 0.72
C SER A 393 -12.60 -22.79 -0.72
N TYR A 394 -13.15 -22.09 -1.71
CA TYR A 394 -13.01 -22.43 -3.13
C TYR A 394 -12.56 -21.23 -3.96
N PRO A 395 -11.67 -21.40 -4.94
CA PRO A 395 -11.17 -20.31 -5.76
C PRO A 395 -12.25 -19.77 -6.71
N HIS A 396 -12.36 -18.46 -6.74
CA HIS A 396 -13.25 -17.69 -7.61
C HIS A 396 -12.48 -16.68 -8.44
N ASP A 397 -12.97 -16.40 -9.60
CA ASP A 397 -12.46 -15.31 -10.45
C ASP A 397 -12.69 -13.97 -9.74
N TRP A 398 -11.63 -13.22 -9.54
CA TRP A 398 -11.62 -11.96 -8.80
C TRP A 398 -12.57 -10.89 -9.37
N ARG A 399 -12.92 -10.98 -10.66
CA ARG A 399 -13.80 -10.03 -11.34
C ARG A 399 -15.24 -10.50 -11.44
N SER A 400 -15.45 -11.69 -11.97
CA SER A 400 -16.81 -12.25 -12.13
C SER A 400 -17.41 -12.71 -10.80
N LYS A 401 -16.57 -12.95 -9.78
CA LYS A 401 -16.93 -13.56 -8.49
C LYS A 401 -17.57 -14.94 -8.63
N LYS A 402 -17.34 -15.61 -9.76
CA LYS A 402 -17.83 -16.96 -10.03
C LYS A 402 -16.74 -17.99 -9.76
N PRO A 403 -17.11 -19.23 -9.37
CA PRO A 403 -16.16 -20.30 -9.16
C PRO A 403 -15.40 -20.60 -10.45
N ILE A 404 -14.11 -20.88 -10.29
CA ILE A 404 -13.21 -21.29 -11.38
C ILE A 404 -13.09 -22.81 -11.43
N ILE A 405 -12.42 -23.31 -12.45
CA ILE A 405 -12.03 -24.72 -12.57
C ILE A 405 -10.52 -24.83 -12.81
N PHE A 406 -9.95 -26.01 -12.55
CA PHE A 406 -8.66 -26.37 -13.10
C PHE A 406 -8.87 -27.06 -14.45
N ARG A 407 -8.18 -26.58 -15.48
CA ARG A 407 -8.32 -27.09 -16.84
C ARG A 407 -6.98 -27.09 -17.57
N ALA A 408 -6.56 -28.25 -18.07
CA ALA A 408 -5.41 -28.32 -18.96
C ALA A 408 -5.77 -27.77 -20.33
N THR A 409 -5.00 -26.82 -20.78
CA THR A 409 -5.10 -26.20 -22.11
C THR A 409 -3.71 -25.70 -22.53
N PRO A 410 -3.39 -25.72 -23.86
CA PRO A 410 -2.12 -25.15 -24.29
C PRO A 410 -2.00 -23.69 -23.94
N GLN A 411 -0.96 -23.32 -23.21
CA GLN A 411 -0.70 -21.97 -22.73
C GLN A 411 0.78 -21.63 -22.84
N TRP A 412 1.09 -20.33 -22.81
CA TRP A 412 2.44 -19.81 -22.69
C TRP A 412 2.80 -19.60 -21.22
N PHE A 413 3.97 -20.08 -20.85
CA PHE A 413 4.49 -20.02 -19.50
C PHE A 413 5.84 -19.33 -19.44
N CYS A 414 6.06 -18.63 -18.32
CA CYS A 414 7.41 -18.26 -17.86
C CYS A 414 7.84 -19.29 -16.81
N SER A 415 8.97 -19.94 -17.04
CA SER A 415 9.58 -20.87 -16.09
C SER A 415 10.26 -20.12 -14.97
N VAL A 416 9.59 -20.03 -13.82
CA VAL A 416 10.16 -19.40 -12.61
C VAL A 416 11.25 -20.26 -12.00
N ASP A 417 11.14 -21.59 -12.10
CA ASP A 417 12.14 -22.54 -11.60
C ASP A 417 13.53 -22.34 -12.22
N ALA A 418 13.58 -21.90 -13.49
CA ALA A 418 14.82 -21.73 -14.23
C ALA A 418 15.78 -20.69 -13.60
N PHE A 419 15.27 -19.72 -12.84
CA PHE A 419 16.04 -18.63 -12.21
C PHE A 419 15.54 -18.25 -10.81
N ARG A 420 14.91 -19.19 -10.11
CA ARG A 420 14.38 -18.98 -8.74
C ARG A 420 15.45 -18.56 -7.75
N SER A 421 16.67 -19.12 -7.86
CA SER A 421 17.79 -18.75 -6.97
C SER A 421 18.14 -17.27 -7.09
N GLU A 422 18.19 -16.75 -8.31
CA GLU A 422 18.48 -15.35 -8.60
C GLU A 422 17.35 -14.42 -8.09
N LEU A 423 16.11 -14.87 -8.20
CA LEU A 423 14.96 -14.15 -7.63
C LEU A 423 15.03 -14.04 -6.11
N LEU A 424 15.36 -15.14 -5.42
CA LEU A 424 15.51 -15.15 -3.96
C LEU A 424 16.68 -14.29 -3.50
N GLU A 425 17.81 -14.33 -4.21
CA GLU A 425 18.96 -13.45 -3.97
C GLU A 425 18.59 -11.97 -4.15
N ALA A 426 17.83 -11.64 -5.20
CA ALA A 426 17.36 -10.28 -5.41
C ALA A 426 16.43 -9.79 -4.28
N VAL A 427 15.56 -10.65 -3.73
CA VAL A 427 14.77 -10.34 -2.53
C VAL A 427 15.67 -10.09 -1.32
N ASP A 428 16.70 -10.92 -1.13
CA ASP A 428 17.63 -10.78 -0.01
C ASP A 428 18.41 -9.47 -0.05
N ASN A 429 18.73 -8.98 -1.23
CA ASN A 429 19.45 -7.72 -1.47
C ASN A 429 18.55 -6.48 -1.45
N THR A 430 17.23 -6.62 -1.33
CA THR A 430 16.27 -5.52 -1.26
C THR A 430 16.08 -5.07 0.19
N LYS A 431 16.06 -3.75 0.44
CA LYS A 431 15.74 -3.18 1.74
C LYS A 431 14.23 -3.06 1.92
N PHE A 432 13.71 -3.61 3.01
CA PHE A 432 12.29 -3.53 3.38
C PHE A 432 12.10 -2.64 4.60
N TYR A 433 11.11 -1.75 4.54
CA TYR A 433 10.74 -0.90 5.69
C TYR A 433 9.73 -1.56 6.63
N SER A 434 8.99 -2.58 6.16
CA SER A 434 8.14 -3.41 7.00
C SER A 434 8.83 -4.76 7.24
N GLU A 435 9.09 -5.13 8.50
CA GLU A 435 9.79 -6.37 8.88
C GLU A 435 9.11 -7.63 8.30
N TRP A 436 7.78 -7.64 8.22
CA TRP A 436 7.00 -8.74 7.67
C TRP A 436 7.03 -8.84 6.13
N GLY A 437 7.46 -7.78 5.44
CA GLY A 437 7.46 -7.70 3.97
C GLY A 437 8.43 -8.67 3.32
N LYS A 438 9.68 -8.71 3.79
CA LYS A 438 10.72 -9.58 3.23
C LYS A 438 10.36 -11.07 3.31
N PRO A 439 9.99 -11.64 4.48
CA PRO A 439 9.58 -13.04 4.55
C PRO A 439 8.38 -13.36 3.66
N ARG A 440 7.45 -12.42 3.52
CA ARG A 440 6.27 -12.60 2.68
C ARG A 440 6.63 -12.72 1.20
N LEU A 441 7.43 -11.80 0.67
CA LEU A 441 7.86 -11.86 -0.73
C LEU A 441 8.74 -13.09 -0.99
N TYR A 442 9.68 -13.36 -0.09
CA TYR A 442 10.58 -14.51 -0.19
C TYR A 442 9.80 -15.83 -0.29
N ASN A 443 8.84 -16.06 0.62
CA ASN A 443 8.03 -17.28 0.60
C ASN A 443 7.16 -17.37 -0.66
N MET A 444 6.58 -16.25 -1.10
CA MET A 444 5.78 -16.22 -2.33
C MET A 444 6.62 -16.57 -3.57
N ILE A 445 7.87 -16.16 -3.65
CA ILE A 445 8.77 -16.51 -4.76
C ILE A 445 9.27 -17.97 -4.62
N ARG A 446 9.62 -18.40 -3.40
CA ARG A 446 10.08 -19.77 -3.13
C ARG A 446 9.05 -20.81 -3.58
N ASP A 447 7.80 -20.57 -3.26
CA ASP A 447 6.70 -21.53 -3.45
C ASP A 447 5.93 -21.29 -4.78
N ARG A 448 6.34 -20.30 -5.57
CA ARG A 448 5.67 -19.95 -6.82
C ARG A 448 5.92 -21.01 -7.90
N GLY A 449 4.84 -21.47 -8.53
CA GLY A 449 4.91 -22.24 -9.79
C GLY A 449 5.22 -21.37 -11.00
N ASP A 450 5.30 -22.01 -12.17
CA ASP A 450 5.48 -21.31 -13.43
C ASP A 450 4.32 -20.31 -13.66
N TRP A 451 4.66 -19.17 -14.23
CA TRP A 451 3.69 -18.11 -14.48
C TRP A 451 3.03 -18.31 -15.84
N VAL A 452 1.72 -18.55 -15.86
CA VAL A 452 0.93 -18.56 -17.09
C VAL A 452 0.73 -17.13 -17.59
N ILE A 453 1.35 -16.81 -18.73
CA ILE A 453 1.38 -15.43 -19.27
C ILE A 453 0.35 -15.19 -20.37
N SER A 454 -0.24 -16.23 -20.97
CA SER A 454 -1.23 -16.10 -22.04
C SER A 454 -2.65 -15.91 -21.50
N ARG A 455 -3.42 -15.06 -22.19
CA ARG A 455 -4.83 -14.80 -21.93
C ARG A 455 -5.63 -14.84 -23.23
N GLN A 456 -6.77 -15.50 -23.21
CA GLN A 456 -7.69 -15.65 -24.34
C GLN A 456 -8.60 -14.41 -24.43
N ARG A 457 -7.97 -13.23 -24.53
CA ARG A 457 -8.60 -11.93 -24.54
C ARG A 457 -8.16 -11.10 -25.73
N VAL A 458 -8.77 -9.94 -25.91
CA VAL A 458 -8.50 -9.05 -27.06
C VAL A 458 -7.80 -7.77 -26.64
N TRP A 459 -8.12 -7.22 -25.45
CA TRP A 459 -7.57 -5.94 -24.98
C TRP A 459 -6.35 -6.16 -24.09
N GLY A 460 -5.19 -6.17 -24.70
CA GLY A 460 -3.87 -6.32 -24.10
C GLY A 460 -2.79 -6.40 -25.19
N VAL A 461 -1.55 -6.58 -24.78
CA VAL A 461 -0.42 -6.73 -25.68
C VAL A 461 -0.37 -8.16 -26.21
N PRO A 462 -0.41 -8.37 -27.53
CA PRO A 462 -0.38 -9.73 -28.10
C PRO A 462 0.98 -10.38 -27.84
N ILE A 463 0.97 -11.70 -27.73
CA ILE A 463 2.19 -12.52 -27.67
C ILE A 463 2.82 -12.54 -29.05
N PRO A 464 4.05 -12.01 -29.25
CA PRO A 464 4.63 -11.79 -30.58
C PRO A 464 5.26 -13.08 -31.16
N VAL A 465 4.48 -14.14 -31.26
CA VAL A 465 4.94 -15.45 -31.74
C VAL A 465 4.22 -15.82 -33.05
N PHE A 466 4.97 -16.31 -33.99
CA PHE A 466 4.46 -16.90 -35.23
C PHE A 466 4.56 -18.40 -35.18
N TYR A 467 3.71 -19.05 -35.99
CA TYR A 467 3.72 -20.48 -36.20
C TYR A 467 4.07 -20.80 -37.65
N ALA A 468 4.96 -21.76 -37.83
CA ALA A 468 5.24 -22.33 -39.12
C ALA A 468 4.03 -23.20 -39.64
N GLU A 469 4.02 -23.54 -40.90
CA GLU A 469 2.98 -24.34 -41.53
C GLU A 469 2.82 -25.72 -40.90
N ASN A 470 3.93 -26.27 -40.37
CA ASN A 470 3.91 -27.55 -39.63
C ASN A 470 3.42 -27.43 -38.18
N GLY A 471 3.05 -26.22 -37.72
CA GLY A 471 2.59 -25.95 -36.37
C GLY A 471 3.69 -25.63 -35.33
N GLU A 472 4.95 -25.57 -35.77
CA GLU A 472 6.08 -25.26 -34.92
C GLU A 472 6.06 -23.76 -34.47
N GLU A 473 6.26 -23.53 -33.18
CA GLU A 473 6.39 -22.17 -32.62
C GLU A 473 7.73 -21.55 -32.99
N ILE A 474 7.70 -20.33 -33.54
CA ILE A 474 8.91 -19.60 -33.92
C ILE A 474 9.29 -18.65 -32.76
N LEU A 475 10.21 -19.09 -31.94
CA LEU A 475 10.75 -18.35 -30.79
C LEU A 475 12.12 -17.75 -31.19
N ASP A 476 12.10 -16.60 -31.85
CA ASP A 476 13.27 -15.91 -32.39
C ASP A 476 13.33 -14.48 -31.90
N ILE A 477 14.38 -14.12 -31.18
CA ILE A 477 14.56 -12.80 -30.60
C ILE A 477 14.68 -11.70 -31.68
N GLU A 478 15.32 -11.99 -32.84
CA GLU A 478 15.44 -11.04 -33.93
C GLU A 478 14.08 -10.74 -34.57
N LEU A 479 13.26 -11.76 -34.68
CA LEU A 479 11.89 -11.61 -35.17
C LEU A 479 11.02 -10.84 -34.20
N ILE A 480 11.16 -11.10 -32.91
CA ILE A 480 10.45 -10.35 -31.85
C ILE A 480 10.89 -8.89 -31.87
N GLU A 481 12.19 -8.60 -32.01
CA GLU A 481 12.67 -7.22 -32.14
C GLU A 481 12.12 -6.51 -33.41
N HIS A 482 11.98 -7.24 -34.52
CA HIS A 482 11.34 -6.70 -35.70
C HIS A 482 9.89 -6.30 -35.43
N VAL A 483 9.12 -7.14 -34.74
CA VAL A 483 7.74 -6.84 -34.31
C VAL A 483 7.71 -5.67 -33.34
N ALA A 484 8.67 -5.59 -32.41
CA ALA A 484 8.78 -4.48 -31.47
C ALA A 484 8.92 -3.13 -32.18
N LYS A 485 9.72 -3.04 -33.23
CA LYS A 485 9.84 -1.83 -34.05
C LYS A 485 8.52 -1.45 -34.73
N ILE A 486 7.78 -2.44 -35.23
CA ILE A 486 6.45 -2.19 -35.80
C ILE A 486 5.49 -1.66 -34.72
N PHE A 487 5.51 -2.23 -33.50
CA PHE A 487 4.65 -1.76 -32.39
C PHE A 487 5.05 -0.37 -31.94
N GLU A 488 6.33 -0.04 -31.92
CA GLU A 488 6.83 1.30 -31.56
C GLU A 488 6.31 2.38 -32.51
N GLU A 489 6.19 2.06 -33.78
CA GLU A 489 5.71 3.00 -34.83
C GLU A 489 4.18 3.04 -34.94
N GLU A 490 3.50 1.88 -34.93
CA GLU A 490 2.08 1.76 -35.27
C GLU A 490 1.19 1.33 -34.09
N GLY A 491 1.79 0.89 -32.96
CA GLY A 491 1.09 0.29 -31.81
C GLY A 491 0.67 -1.16 -32.04
N SER A 492 0.32 -1.88 -30.99
CA SER A 492 0.02 -3.32 -31.02
C SER A 492 -1.26 -3.68 -31.77
N ASN A 493 -2.11 -2.71 -32.11
CA ASN A 493 -3.31 -2.97 -32.92
C ASN A 493 -3.02 -3.60 -34.27
N VAL A 494 -1.85 -3.33 -34.85
CA VAL A 494 -1.41 -3.92 -36.13
C VAL A 494 -1.45 -5.45 -36.15
N TRP A 495 -1.22 -6.07 -34.99
CA TRP A 495 -1.26 -7.52 -34.84
C TRP A 495 -2.63 -8.12 -35.13
N PHE A 496 -3.70 -7.36 -34.94
CA PHE A 496 -5.07 -7.86 -35.09
C PHE A 496 -5.72 -7.58 -36.43
N TYR A 497 -5.08 -6.79 -37.32
CA TYR A 497 -5.64 -6.52 -38.64
C TYR A 497 -4.68 -6.79 -39.82
N LYS A 498 -3.38 -6.85 -39.58
CA LYS A 498 -2.40 -7.24 -40.61
C LYS A 498 -2.25 -8.77 -40.61
N GLU A 499 -2.00 -9.35 -41.79
CA GLU A 499 -1.69 -10.78 -41.90
C GLU A 499 -0.28 -11.08 -41.39
N ALA A 500 0.01 -12.34 -41.06
CA ALA A 500 1.33 -12.77 -40.61
C ALA A 500 2.44 -12.38 -41.58
N SER A 501 2.20 -12.54 -42.88
CA SER A 501 3.14 -12.16 -43.94
C SER A 501 3.48 -10.68 -44.00
N GLU A 502 2.60 -9.80 -43.53
CA GLU A 502 2.82 -8.35 -43.48
C GLU A 502 3.62 -7.90 -42.25
N LEU A 503 3.67 -8.76 -41.22
CA LEU A 503 4.37 -8.54 -39.96
C LEU A 503 5.75 -9.23 -39.91
N LEU A 504 6.04 -10.12 -40.82
CA LEU A 504 7.33 -10.77 -40.98
C LEU A 504 8.30 -9.89 -41.79
N PRO A 505 9.62 -9.99 -41.58
CA PRO A 505 10.61 -9.34 -42.41
C PRO A 505 10.45 -9.77 -43.88
N GLU A 506 10.74 -8.87 -44.84
CA GLU A 506 10.69 -9.18 -46.27
C GLU A 506 11.59 -10.37 -46.60
N GLY A 507 11.02 -11.37 -47.27
CA GLY A 507 11.74 -12.59 -47.65
C GLY A 507 12.05 -13.55 -46.49
N TYR A 508 11.37 -13.42 -45.37
CA TYR A 508 11.51 -14.35 -44.23
C TYR A 508 11.16 -15.79 -44.64
N THR A 509 12.00 -16.75 -44.27
CA THR A 509 11.81 -18.19 -44.55
C THR A 509 12.06 -18.99 -43.29
N HIS A 510 11.33 -20.10 -43.14
CA HIS A 510 11.50 -21.03 -42.04
C HIS A 510 11.39 -22.47 -42.57
N PRO A 511 12.22 -23.42 -42.09
CA PRO A 511 12.17 -24.82 -42.55
C PRO A 511 10.80 -25.49 -42.37
N GLY A 512 10.09 -25.14 -41.33
CA GLY A 512 8.73 -25.62 -41.02
C GLY A 512 7.63 -25.04 -41.94
N SER A 513 7.97 -24.04 -42.77
CA SER A 513 7.05 -23.39 -43.73
C SER A 513 7.58 -23.46 -45.17
N PRO A 514 7.66 -24.61 -45.79
CA PRO A 514 8.21 -24.76 -47.13
C PRO A 514 7.43 -24.01 -48.20
N ASN A 515 6.15 -23.70 -47.94
CA ASN A 515 5.33 -22.91 -48.86
C ASN A 515 5.21 -21.42 -48.46
N GLY A 516 5.95 -21.00 -47.45
CA GLY A 516 5.93 -19.63 -46.97
C GLY A 516 4.64 -19.23 -46.24
N VAL A 517 3.87 -20.22 -45.74
CA VAL A 517 2.64 -19.97 -44.97
C VAL A 517 3.00 -19.87 -43.49
N PHE A 518 2.54 -18.79 -42.86
CA PHE A 518 2.72 -18.54 -41.43
C PHE A 518 1.40 -18.12 -40.81
N THR A 519 1.20 -18.50 -39.56
CA THR A 519 0.12 -17.97 -38.74
C THR A 519 0.73 -17.28 -37.51
N LYS A 520 -0.08 -16.61 -36.71
CA LYS A 520 0.38 -15.86 -35.53
C LYS A 520 -0.43 -16.23 -34.30
N GLU A 521 0.17 -16.10 -33.16
CA GLU A 521 -0.50 -16.25 -31.88
C GLU A 521 -1.56 -15.15 -31.69
N MET A 522 -2.73 -15.50 -31.19
CA MET A 522 -3.83 -14.57 -30.99
C MET A 522 -4.10 -14.28 -29.52
N ASP A 523 -3.48 -15.03 -28.62
CA ASP A 523 -3.52 -14.75 -27.20
C ASP A 523 -2.75 -13.47 -26.88
N ILE A 524 -3.19 -12.76 -25.85
CA ILE A 524 -2.52 -11.58 -25.31
C ILE A 524 -1.75 -11.95 -24.04
N MET A 525 -0.82 -11.10 -23.63
CA MET A 525 -0.10 -11.25 -22.38
C MET A 525 -1.01 -10.94 -21.18
N ASP A 526 -0.70 -11.55 -20.06
CA ASP A 526 -1.24 -11.20 -18.75
C ASP A 526 -0.99 -9.71 -18.46
N VAL A 527 -1.99 -9.00 -17.95
CA VAL A 527 -1.87 -7.59 -17.56
C VAL A 527 -0.78 -7.36 -16.50
N TRP A 528 -0.50 -8.36 -15.66
CA TRP A 528 0.63 -8.30 -14.71
C TRP A 528 2.00 -8.36 -15.42
N PHE A 529 2.06 -8.82 -16.65
CA PHE A 529 3.26 -8.70 -17.48
C PHE A 529 3.41 -7.26 -17.98
N ASP A 530 2.32 -6.60 -18.33
CA ASP A 530 2.33 -5.18 -18.76
C ASP A 530 2.90 -4.29 -17.64
N SER A 531 2.23 -4.25 -16.48
CA SER A 531 2.72 -3.47 -15.34
C SER A 531 4.05 -3.98 -14.79
N GLY A 532 4.29 -5.29 -14.86
CA GLY A 532 5.54 -5.92 -14.45
C GLY A 532 6.76 -5.45 -15.24
N THR A 533 6.60 -5.00 -16.49
CA THR A 533 7.69 -4.49 -17.33
C THR A 533 7.88 -2.98 -17.27
N SER A 534 7.14 -2.27 -16.40
CA SER A 534 7.22 -0.82 -16.27
C SER A 534 8.63 -0.29 -15.93
N HIS A 535 9.46 -1.10 -15.28
CA HIS A 535 10.86 -0.78 -15.04
C HIS A 535 11.67 -0.61 -16.35
N GLN A 536 11.34 -1.34 -17.43
CA GLN A 536 11.91 -1.14 -18.76
C GLN A 536 11.12 -0.10 -19.56
N GLY A 537 9.78 -0.25 -19.64
CA GLY A 537 8.91 0.65 -20.41
C GLY A 537 8.81 2.07 -19.88
N CYS A 538 9.31 2.35 -18.67
CA CYS A 538 9.36 3.68 -18.07
C CYS A 538 10.78 4.03 -17.58
N CYS A 539 11.28 3.35 -16.53
CA CYS A 539 12.49 3.77 -15.84
C CYS A 539 13.76 3.68 -16.72
N ALA A 540 13.89 2.63 -17.52
CA ALA A 540 15.09 2.40 -18.31
C ALA A 540 15.18 3.26 -19.59
N ILE A 541 14.02 3.70 -20.13
CA ILE A 541 13.99 4.47 -21.40
C ILE A 541 13.92 5.98 -21.19
N ARG A 542 13.60 6.45 -19.98
CA ARG A 542 13.52 7.88 -19.67
C ARG A 542 14.85 8.37 -19.13
N GLU A 543 15.38 9.47 -19.67
CA GLU A 543 16.65 10.07 -19.26
C GLU A 543 16.59 10.69 -17.85
N ASP A 544 15.40 11.06 -17.39
CA ASP A 544 15.17 11.66 -16.07
C ASP A 544 14.97 10.64 -14.95
N LEU A 545 14.92 9.36 -15.27
CA LEU A 545 14.75 8.28 -14.31
C LEU A 545 15.98 7.38 -14.23
N THR A 546 16.01 6.49 -13.25
CA THR A 546 17.07 5.48 -13.08
C THR A 546 16.46 4.07 -13.02
N TYR A 547 17.23 3.11 -13.51
CA TYR A 547 16.93 1.69 -13.38
C TYR A 547 18.14 0.95 -12.79
N PRO A 548 17.99 0.16 -11.73
CA PRO A 548 16.78 0.01 -10.90
C PRO A 548 16.31 1.31 -10.27
N ALA A 549 15.00 1.42 -9.98
CA ALA A 549 14.45 2.51 -9.17
C ALA A 549 14.96 2.42 -7.73
N ASP A 550 14.99 3.55 -7.02
CA ASP A 550 15.39 3.53 -5.61
C ASP A 550 14.28 2.94 -4.73
N LEU A 551 13.01 3.27 -5.00
CA LEU A 551 11.89 2.87 -4.16
C LEU A 551 10.67 2.46 -4.97
N TYR A 552 10.02 1.34 -4.53
CA TYR A 552 8.63 1.00 -4.82
C TYR A 552 7.81 1.15 -3.54
N LEU A 553 6.65 1.79 -3.63
CA LEU A 553 5.69 1.93 -2.53
C LEU A 553 4.29 1.60 -3.03
N GLU A 554 3.68 0.51 -2.52
CA GLU A 554 2.31 0.12 -2.85
C GLU A 554 1.61 -0.56 -1.67
N GLY A 555 0.35 -0.97 -1.88
CA GLY A 555 -0.41 -1.75 -0.93
C GLY A 555 0.17 -3.16 -0.70
N SER A 556 -0.14 -3.75 0.43
CA SER A 556 0.35 -5.08 0.82
C SER A 556 -0.17 -6.23 -0.06
N ASP A 557 -1.21 -6.02 -0.85
CA ASP A 557 -1.69 -6.94 -1.87
C ASP A 557 -0.71 -7.08 -3.04
N GLN A 558 0.15 -6.08 -3.27
CA GLN A 558 1.10 -6.07 -4.37
C GLN A 558 2.27 -7.05 -4.21
N TYR A 559 2.41 -7.72 -3.09
CA TYR A 559 3.32 -8.86 -2.94
C TYR A 559 2.94 -10.02 -3.88
N ARG A 560 1.65 -10.18 -4.21
CA ARG A 560 1.16 -11.11 -5.24
C ARG A 560 0.99 -10.46 -6.62
N GLY A 561 1.02 -9.16 -6.71
CA GLY A 561 0.85 -8.38 -7.93
C GLY A 561 2.15 -7.79 -8.44
N TRP A 562 2.22 -6.47 -8.46
CA TRP A 562 3.28 -5.69 -9.12
C TRP A 562 4.68 -5.89 -8.51
N PHE A 563 4.82 -6.01 -7.19
CA PHE A 563 6.14 -6.30 -6.58
C PHE A 563 6.73 -7.61 -7.09
N ASN A 564 5.87 -8.61 -7.30
CA ASN A 564 6.25 -9.93 -7.75
C ASN A 564 6.50 -9.98 -9.27
N SER A 565 5.56 -9.48 -10.08
CA SER A 565 5.68 -9.49 -11.54
C SER A 565 6.86 -8.64 -12.02
N SER A 566 7.08 -7.44 -11.43
CA SER A 566 8.24 -6.60 -11.71
C SER A 566 9.55 -7.29 -11.34
N LEU A 567 9.60 -7.98 -10.21
CA LEU A 567 10.78 -8.73 -9.78
C LEU A 567 11.14 -9.82 -10.78
N ILE A 568 10.14 -10.64 -11.18
CA ILE A 568 10.34 -11.75 -12.12
C ILE A 568 10.89 -11.22 -13.45
N THR A 569 10.24 -10.23 -14.05
CA THR A 569 10.65 -9.69 -15.35
C THR A 569 12.01 -8.99 -15.29
N SER A 570 12.29 -8.25 -14.23
CA SER A 570 13.56 -7.55 -14.04
C SER A 570 14.73 -8.53 -13.85
N VAL A 571 14.60 -9.49 -12.95
CA VAL A 571 15.64 -10.51 -12.72
C VAL A 571 15.83 -11.37 -13.97
N ALA A 572 14.75 -11.75 -14.65
CA ALA A 572 14.83 -12.50 -15.89
C ALA A 572 15.69 -11.80 -16.96
N VAL A 573 15.58 -10.49 -17.12
CA VAL A 573 16.30 -9.77 -18.19
C VAL A 573 17.65 -9.21 -17.76
N SER A 574 17.83 -8.81 -16.50
CA SER A 574 19.02 -8.10 -16.02
C SER A 574 19.72 -8.72 -14.80
N GLY A 575 19.11 -9.71 -14.16
CA GLY A 575 19.67 -10.37 -12.97
C GLY A 575 19.53 -9.57 -11.68
N VAL A 576 18.82 -8.42 -11.68
CA VAL A 576 18.66 -7.56 -10.50
C VAL A 576 17.19 -7.24 -10.25
N ALA A 577 16.83 -6.94 -8.99
CA ALA A 577 15.51 -6.41 -8.66
C ALA A 577 15.28 -5.05 -9.34
N PRO A 578 14.01 -4.69 -9.68
CA PRO A 578 13.71 -3.41 -10.31
C PRO A 578 13.72 -2.24 -9.31
N TYR A 579 13.86 -2.53 -8.05
CA TYR A 579 13.87 -1.60 -6.92
C TYR A 579 14.98 -1.95 -5.93
N LYS A 580 15.53 -0.92 -5.27
CA LYS A 580 16.51 -1.08 -4.18
C LYS A 580 15.82 -1.21 -2.83
N GLU A 581 14.74 -0.47 -2.67
CA GLU A 581 13.96 -0.38 -1.43
C GLU A 581 12.47 -0.65 -1.69
N LEU A 582 11.79 -1.21 -0.70
CA LEU A 582 10.38 -1.55 -0.79
C LEU A 582 9.63 -1.11 0.47
N VAL A 583 8.57 -0.31 0.27
CA VAL A 583 7.62 0.11 1.29
C VAL A 583 6.25 -0.47 0.95
N SER A 584 5.57 -1.05 1.93
CA SER A 584 4.21 -1.53 1.76
C SER A 584 3.25 -0.89 2.75
N ALA A 585 2.08 -0.50 2.25
CA ALA A 585 0.99 0.06 3.04
C ALA A 585 -0.09 -1.00 3.29
N GLY A 586 -0.76 -0.94 4.45
CA GLY A 586 -1.94 -1.72 4.74
C GLY A 586 -3.18 -1.23 3.99
N PHE A 587 -4.30 -1.90 4.19
CA PHE A 587 -5.58 -1.52 3.62
C PHE A 587 -6.26 -0.40 4.40
N VAL A 588 -7.11 0.37 3.72
CA VAL A 588 -7.97 1.35 4.37
C VAL A 588 -9.31 0.72 4.68
N MET A 589 -9.65 0.65 5.96
CA MET A 589 -10.88 0.10 6.50
C MET A 589 -11.83 1.22 6.95
N ASP A 590 -13.10 0.91 7.13
CA ASP A 590 -14.03 1.83 7.77
C ASP A 590 -13.71 2.02 9.27
N GLY A 591 -14.46 2.89 9.94
CA GLY A 591 -14.27 3.18 11.38
C GLY A 591 -14.40 1.96 12.29
N ASN A 592 -15.10 0.91 11.85
CA ASN A 592 -15.31 -0.34 12.59
C ASN A 592 -14.26 -1.42 12.23
N GLY A 593 -13.39 -1.17 11.26
CA GLY A 593 -12.38 -2.11 10.79
C GLY A 593 -12.88 -3.07 9.72
N ASN A 594 -13.99 -2.75 9.05
CA ASN A 594 -14.49 -3.54 7.91
C ASN A 594 -13.98 -3.00 6.59
N LYS A 595 -13.82 -3.89 5.62
CA LYS A 595 -13.51 -3.52 4.23
C LYS A 595 -14.62 -2.63 3.67
N MET A 596 -14.24 -1.53 3.04
CA MET A 596 -15.21 -0.63 2.41
C MET A 596 -15.77 -1.22 1.12
N SER A 597 -17.09 -1.17 0.95
CA SER A 597 -17.76 -1.58 -0.28
C SER A 597 -19.03 -0.74 -0.51
N LYS A 598 -19.42 -0.61 -1.79
CA LYS A 598 -20.65 0.10 -2.16
C LYS A 598 -21.90 -0.60 -1.59
N SER A 599 -21.89 -1.92 -1.49
CA SER A 599 -22.99 -2.72 -0.97
C SER A 599 -23.22 -2.50 0.53
N LEU A 600 -22.16 -2.22 1.30
CA LEU A 600 -22.23 -1.90 2.72
C LEU A 600 -22.52 -0.41 2.99
N GLY A 601 -22.43 0.45 1.96
CA GLY A 601 -22.65 1.89 2.10
C GLY A 601 -21.63 2.62 2.99
N ASN A 602 -20.46 2.00 3.24
CA ASN A 602 -19.43 2.51 4.14
C ASN A 602 -18.24 3.16 3.40
N VAL A 603 -18.37 3.40 2.10
CA VAL A 603 -17.30 3.99 1.27
C VAL A 603 -17.14 5.47 1.56
N ILE A 604 -15.89 5.89 1.81
CA ILE A 604 -15.49 7.29 1.91
C ILE A 604 -14.77 7.67 0.61
N SER A 605 -15.33 8.67 -0.08
CA SER A 605 -14.77 9.18 -1.32
C SER A 605 -13.77 10.32 -1.04
N PRO A 606 -12.52 10.24 -1.56
CA PRO A 606 -11.57 11.35 -1.39
C PRO A 606 -12.07 12.65 -2.01
N ASN A 607 -12.82 12.58 -3.11
CA ASN A 607 -13.39 13.77 -3.75
C ASN A 607 -14.46 14.45 -2.88
N ASP A 608 -15.27 13.67 -2.15
CA ASP A 608 -16.29 14.22 -1.28
C ASP A 608 -15.66 14.85 -0.04
N VAL A 609 -14.67 14.20 0.57
CA VAL A 609 -13.88 14.77 1.67
C VAL A 609 -13.16 16.05 1.23
N GLY A 610 -12.55 16.04 0.05
CA GLY A 610 -11.88 17.23 -0.51
C GLY A 610 -12.84 18.43 -0.68
N LYS A 611 -14.08 18.20 -1.12
CA LYS A 611 -15.11 19.24 -1.26
C LYS A 611 -15.61 19.76 0.08
N GLU A 612 -15.68 18.91 1.09
CA GLU A 612 -16.23 19.26 2.41
C GLU A 612 -15.18 19.86 3.35
N LEU A 613 -14.01 19.21 3.44
CA LEU A 613 -12.97 19.53 4.42
C LEU A 613 -11.67 20.02 3.80
N GLY A 614 -11.42 19.74 2.52
CA GLY A 614 -10.17 19.98 1.82
C GLY A 614 -9.28 18.72 1.72
N ALA A 615 -8.46 18.66 0.70
CA ALA A 615 -7.49 17.58 0.48
C ALA A 615 -6.41 17.54 1.56
N GLU A 616 -6.07 18.68 2.14
CA GLU A 616 -5.08 18.78 3.23
C GLU A 616 -5.47 17.96 4.47
N ILE A 617 -6.77 17.80 4.73
CA ILE A 617 -7.25 16.97 5.84
C ILE A 617 -7.00 15.47 5.55
N ILE A 618 -7.13 15.04 4.28
CA ILE A 618 -6.75 13.67 3.87
C ILE A 618 -5.24 13.49 4.02
N ARG A 619 -4.44 14.48 3.62
CA ARG A 619 -2.97 14.46 3.75
C ARG A 619 -2.55 14.36 5.22
N LEU A 620 -3.15 15.17 6.11
CA LEU A 620 -2.87 15.09 7.54
C LEU A 620 -3.32 13.76 8.16
N TRP A 621 -4.48 13.22 7.75
CA TRP A 621 -4.91 11.88 8.16
C TRP A 621 -3.88 10.84 7.72
N SER A 622 -3.44 10.86 6.47
CA SER A 622 -2.43 9.93 5.92
C SER A 622 -1.11 9.98 6.70
N ALA A 623 -0.72 11.17 7.17
CA ALA A 623 0.47 11.36 7.98
C ALA A 623 0.27 11.06 9.48
N SER A 624 -0.97 10.86 9.94
CA SER A 624 -1.28 10.63 11.36
C SER A 624 -1.49 9.15 11.71
N VAL A 625 -1.58 8.29 10.70
CA VAL A 625 -1.80 6.85 10.88
C VAL A 625 -0.52 6.06 10.65
N ASP A 626 -0.41 4.90 11.29
CA ASP A 626 0.62 3.92 10.96
C ASP A 626 0.22 3.17 9.68
N TYR A 627 0.61 3.72 8.54
CA TYR A 627 0.25 3.19 7.22
C TYR A 627 0.85 1.81 6.93
N THR A 628 1.82 1.34 7.70
CA THR A 628 2.42 0.00 7.53
C THR A 628 1.46 -1.12 7.94
N GLN A 629 0.37 -0.77 8.64
CA GLN A 629 -0.71 -1.64 9.06
C GLN A 629 -2.03 -1.22 8.38
N ASP A 630 -3.07 -2.03 8.55
CA ASP A 630 -4.40 -1.63 8.12
C ASP A 630 -4.88 -0.43 8.92
N VAL A 631 -5.33 0.60 8.22
CA VAL A 631 -5.71 1.90 8.81
C VAL A 631 -7.21 2.14 8.72
N ARG A 632 -7.73 2.91 9.66
CA ARG A 632 -9.16 3.24 9.71
C ARG A 632 -9.42 4.67 9.28
N ILE A 633 -10.57 4.87 8.64
CA ILE A 633 -11.08 6.18 8.31
C ILE A 633 -12.58 6.23 8.56
N SER A 634 -13.07 7.35 9.12
CA SER A 634 -14.50 7.63 9.32
C SER A 634 -14.70 9.14 9.38
N LYS A 635 -15.95 9.59 9.34
CA LYS A 635 -16.25 11.02 9.51
C LYS A 635 -15.80 11.55 10.88
N ASP A 636 -15.90 10.74 11.92
CA ASP A 636 -15.46 11.13 13.28
C ASP A 636 -13.93 11.25 13.35
N ILE A 637 -13.20 10.31 12.73
CA ILE A 637 -11.73 10.38 12.62
C ILE A 637 -11.33 11.65 11.87
N LEU A 638 -11.96 11.94 10.72
CA LEU A 638 -11.67 13.14 9.93
C LEU A 638 -12.00 14.44 10.69
N LYS A 639 -13.02 14.41 11.54
CA LYS A 639 -13.33 15.54 12.43
C LYS A 639 -12.21 15.76 13.45
N GLN A 640 -11.69 14.71 14.08
CA GLN A 640 -10.55 14.79 15.01
C GLN A 640 -9.29 15.32 14.29
N VAL A 641 -9.02 14.85 13.08
CA VAL A 641 -7.91 15.35 12.25
C VAL A 641 -8.09 16.85 11.95
N SER A 642 -9.31 17.26 11.63
CA SER A 642 -9.62 18.68 11.38
C SER A 642 -9.40 19.56 12.62
N GLU A 643 -9.68 19.06 13.83
CA GLU A 643 -9.37 19.75 15.08
C GLU A 643 -7.85 19.89 15.29
N THR A 644 -7.10 18.82 15.00
CA THR A 644 -5.63 18.85 15.04
C THR A 644 -5.07 19.86 14.04
N TYR A 645 -5.57 19.86 12.82
CA TYR A 645 -5.22 20.85 11.79
C TYR A 645 -5.46 22.28 12.28
N ARG A 646 -6.61 22.53 12.92
CA ARG A 646 -6.94 23.86 13.45
C ARG A 646 -5.93 24.32 14.53
N LYS A 647 -5.47 23.42 15.39
CA LYS A 647 -4.45 23.75 16.40
C LYS A 647 -3.12 24.12 15.75
N ILE A 648 -2.64 23.34 14.78
CA ILE A 648 -1.43 23.64 14.03
C ILE A 648 -1.54 25.01 13.37
N ARG A 649 -2.65 25.29 12.70
CA ARG A 649 -2.90 26.56 12.04
C ARG A 649 -2.92 27.74 13.00
N ASN A 650 -3.53 27.59 14.18
CA ASN A 650 -3.54 28.62 15.22
C ASN A 650 -2.14 28.94 15.72
N THR A 651 -1.29 27.93 15.89
CA THR A 651 0.12 28.12 16.26
C THR A 651 0.86 28.95 15.21
N PHE A 652 0.77 28.59 13.94
CA PHE A 652 1.37 29.39 12.87
C PHE A 652 0.85 30.82 12.84
N ARG A 653 -0.46 31.01 13.04
CA ARG A 653 -1.05 32.35 13.10
C ARG A 653 -0.49 33.19 14.22
N PHE A 654 -0.27 32.61 15.40
CA PHE A 654 0.33 33.29 16.53
C PHE A 654 1.79 33.69 16.21
N LEU A 655 2.57 32.77 15.66
CA LEU A 655 3.97 33.02 15.28
C LEU A 655 4.06 34.16 14.25
N LEU A 656 3.34 34.06 13.17
CA LEU A 656 3.30 35.05 12.08
C LEU A 656 2.85 36.42 12.59
N GLY A 657 1.85 36.46 13.49
CA GLY A 657 1.30 37.71 14.01
C GLY A 657 2.28 38.47 14.89
N ASN A 658 3.12 37.77 15.63
CA ASN A 658 4.13 38.39 16.50
C ASN A 658 5.43 38.74 15.74
N LEU A 659 5.82 37.88 14.78
CA LEU A 659 7.05 38.10 14.01
C LEU A 659 6.92 39.24 13.00
N PHE A 660 5.80 39.28 12.28
CA PHE A 660 5.67 40.18 11.14
C PHE A 660 4.59 41.26 11.33
N ASN A 661 4.52 41.81 12.54
CA ASN A 661 3.69 42.96 12.87
C ASN A 661 4.32 44.30 12.49
N GLY A 662 5.50 44.30 11.86
CA GLY A 662 6.27 45.48 11.45
C GLY A 662 7.47 45.82 12.34
N SER A 663 7.71 45.06 13.40
CA SER A 663 8.74 45.34 14.41
C SER A 663 9.92 44.34 14.44
N PHE A 664 10.02 43.43 13.49
CA PHE A 664 11.10 42.43 13.41
C PHE A 664 11.44 42.07 11.97
N ASN A 665 12.72 42.06 11.65
CA ASN A 665 13.26 41.59 10.38
C ASN A 665 14.27 40.46 10.66
N ASN A 666 13.94 39.25 10.29
CA ASN A 666 14.77 38.07 10.53
C ASN A 666 16.17 38.13 9.90
N LYS A 667 16.45 39.03 8.95
CA LYS A 667 17.78 39.20 8.35
C LYS A 667 18.67 40.16 9.13
N THR A 668 18.09 41.12 9.86
CA THR A 668 18.85 42.20 10.57
C THR A 668 18.75 42.10 12.08
N ASP A 669 17.66 41.58 12.61
CA ASP A 669 17.30 41.59 14.02
C ASP A 669 17.46 40.22 14.70
N PHE A 670 18.01 39.24 13.97
CA PHE A 670 18.24 37.89 14.48
C PHE A 670 19.37 37.89 15.52
N VAL A 671 19.12 37.35 16.70
CA VAL A 671 20.08 37.24 17.81
C VAL A 671 20.81 35.91 17.70
N ALA A 672 22.16 35.95 17.83
CA ALA A 672 22.93 34.69 17.81
C ALA A 672 22.60 33.82 19.03
N TYR A 673 22.72 32.50 18.89
CA TYR A 673 22.37 31.57 19.97
C TYR A 673 23.07 31.89 21.29
N GLU A 674 24.35 32.23 21.23
CA GLU A 674 25.19 32.56 22.40
C GLU A 674 24.68 33.77 23.16
N ASP A 675 24.02 34.69 22.46
CA ASP A 675 23.54 35.97 23.01
C ASP A 675 22.04 35.90 23.38
N LEU A 676 21.34 34.79 23.15
CA LEU A 676 19.95 34.60 23.55
C LEU A 676 19.81 34.66 25.09
N GLU A 677 18.64 35.07 25.59
CA GLU A 677 18.25 34.86 26.96
C GLU A 677 18.28 33.36 27.32
N GLU A 678 18.54 33.02 28.59
CA GLU A 678 18.80 31.62 28.99
C GLU A 678 17.61 30.67 28.69
N LEU A 679 16.38 31.13 28.99
CA LEU A 679 15.19 30.36 28.68
C LEU A 679 14.99 30.18 27.16
N ASP A 680 15.35 31.18 26.36
CA ASP A 680 15.28 31.15 24.91
C ASP A 680 16.30 30.15 24.34
N LYS A 681 17.52 30.08 24.93
CA LYS A 681 18.50 29.03 24.60
C LYS A 681 17.92 27.63 24.86
N TYR A 682 17.28 27.45 25.99
CA TYR A 682 16.63 26.17 26.35
C TYR A 682 15.54 25.81 25.32
N MET A 683 14.69 26.75 24.92
CA MET A 683 13.65 26.49 23.94
C MET A 683 14.21 26.12 22.55
N VAL A 684 15.29 26.78 22.11
CA VAL A 684 16.00 26.42 20.88
C VAL A 684 16.57 25.00 20.98
N LEU A 685 17.21 24.66 22.12
CA LEU A 685 17.77 23.34 22.37
C LEU A 685 16.68 22.25 22.28
N LYS A 686 15.55 22.45 22.96
CA LYS A 686 14.41 21.51 22.92
C LYS A 686 13.88 21.35 21.49
N PHE A 687 13.71 22.44 20.76
CA PHE A 687 13.23 22.41 19.39
C PHE A 687 14.21 21.76 18.42
N GLU A 688 15.51 21.99 18.54
CA GLU A 688 16.52 21.34 17.69
C GLU A 688 16.54 19.82 17.90
N LYS A 689 16.26 19.34 19.12
CA LYS A 689 16.05 17.90 19.38
C LYS A 689 14.82 17.35 18.65
N VAL A 690 13.74 18.11 18.62
CA VAL A 690 12.53 17.75 17.85
C VAL A 690 12.85 17.71 16.36
N VAL A 691 13.55 18.74 15.84
CA VAL A 691 13.98 18.78 14.43
C VAL A 691 14.83 17.56 14.07
N ALA A 692 15.81 17.21 14.91
CA ALA A 692 16.66 16.05 14.69
C ALA A 692 15.87 14.74 14.59
N LYS A 693 14.93 14.52 15.51
CA LYS A 693 14.04 13.33 15.48
C LYS A 693 13.15 13.33 14.24
N VAL A 694 12.59 14.47 13.87
CA VAL A 694 11.72 14.59 12.68
C VAL A 694 12.50 14.27 11.41
N LEU A 695 13.74 14.71 11.29
CA LEU A 695 14.61 14.36 10.16
C LEU A 695 14.88 12.85 10.10
N ASP A 696 15.16 12.22 11.25
CA ASP A 696 15.34 10.78 11.33
C ASP A 696 14.05 10.00 10.98
N TYR A 697 12.87 10.51 11.37
CA TYR A 697 11.58 9.93 10.99
C TYR A 697 11.30 10.05 9.48
N TYR A 698 11.67 11.16 8.84
CA TYR A 698 11.58 11.30 7.40
C TYR A 698 12.46 10.30 6.66
N GLU A 699 13.70 10.09 7.12
CA GLU A 699 14.63 9.14 6.50
C GLU A 699 14.10 7.70 6.57
N ASN A 700 13.31 7.38 7.59
CA ASN A 700 12.70 6.07 7.80
C ASN A 700 11.22 6.01 7.39
N TYR A 701 10.68 7.05 6.76
CA TYR A 701 9.29 7.17 6.31
C TYR A 701 8.24 6.96 7.42
N GLN A 702 8.56 7.39 8.64
CA GLN A 702 7.70 7.28 9.83
C GLN A 702 6.84 8.54 10.00
N PHE A 703 5.90 8.77 9.09
CA PHE A 703 5.13 10.03 9.02
C PHE A 703 4.27 10.29 10.24
N ASN A 704 3.69 9.26 10.85
CA ASN A 704 2.91 9.38 12.08
C ASN A 704 3.76 9.86 13.26
N SER A 705 5.01 9.46 13.33
CA SER A 705 5.95 9.96 14.35
C SER A 705 6.31 11.43 14.13
N ILE A 706 6.43 11.87 12.87
CA ILE A 706 6.67 13.29 12.53
C ILE A 706 5.54 14.16 13.05
N THR A 707 4.30 13.83 12.71
CA THR A 707 3.13 14.59 13.12
C THR A 707 2.97 14.60 14.63
N THR A 708 3.16 13.46 15.28
CA THR A 708 3.08 13.34 16.74
C THR A 708 4.12 14.21 17.45
N GLU A 709 5.38 14.15 17.03
CA GLU A 709 6.48 14.90 17.64
C GLU A 709 6.27 16.42 17.52
N LEU A 710 5.94 16.90 16.30
CA LEU A 710 5.71 18.33 16.07
C LEU A 710 4.47 18.84 16.80
N ILE A 711 3.37 18.08 16.79
CA ILE A 711 2.13 18.48 17.47
C ILE A 711 2.32 18.50 18.99
N ASN A 712 3.06 17.54 19.55
CA ASN A 712 3.39 17.54 20.97
C ASN A 712 4.21 18.77 21.34
N PHE A 713 5.25 19.09 20.58
CA PHE A 713 6.03 20.31 20.81
C PHE A 713 5.17 21.57 20.74
N PHE A 714 4.30 21.69 19.72
CA PHE A 714 3.42 22.86 19.59
C PHE A 714 2.40 22.98 20.73
N ASN A 715 1.88 21.88 21.23
CA ASN A 715 0.88 21.91 22.29
C ASN A 715 1.51 22.05 23.68
N VAL A 716 2.54 21.26 23.98
CA VAL A 716 3.12 21.14 25.33
C VAL A 716 4.17 22.20 25.58
N GLU A 717 5.24 22.20 24.80
CA GLU A 717 6.38 23.10 25.04
C GLU A 717 6.07 24.56 24.64
N LEU A 718 5.47 24.69 23.46
CA LEU A 718 5.26 26.00 22.86
C LEU A 718 3.98 26.68 23.40
N SER A 719 2.79 26.11 23.15
CA SER A 719 1.53 26.82 23.42
C SER A 719 1.14 26.85 24.88
N SER A 720 1.34 25.78 25.66
CA SER A 720 0.94 25.76 27.08
C SER A 720 1.93 26.46 28.02
N PHE A 721 3.13 26.72 27.53
CA PHE A 721 4.15 27.39 28.32
C PHE A 721 4.73 28.63 27.63
N TYR A 722 5.61 28.45 26.65
CA TYR A 722 6.50 29.48 26.14
C TYR A 722 5.77 30.67 25.51
N LEU A 723 4.74 30.42 24.73
CA LEU A 723 3.93 31.48 24.12
C LEU A 723 3.11 32.25 25.16
N ASP A 724 2.64 31.58 26.21
CA ASP A 724 1.91 32.25 27.29
C ASP A 724 2.86 33.12 28.15
N TYR A 725 3.99 32.56 28.53
CA TYR A 725 5.08 33.29 29.19
C TYR A 725 5.50 34.52 28.37
N GLY A 726 5.62 34.34 27.05
CA GLY A 726 6.15 35.37 26.16
C GLY A 726 5.23 36.55 25.88
N LYS A 727 3.94 36.49 26.22
CA LYS A 727 3.00 37.60 25.94
C LYS A 727 3.43 38.91 26.56
N ASP A 728 3.90 38.88 27.79
CA ASP A 728 4.40 40.07 28.47
C ASP A 728 5.63 40.66 27.76
N ILE A 729 6.56 39.81 27.32
CA ILE A 729 7.76 40.23 26.57
C ILE A 729 7.36 40.78 25.19
N LEU A 730 6.59 40.03 24.45
CA LEU A 730 6.23 40.35 23.05
C LEU A 730 5.41 41.65 22.94
N TYR A 731 4.52 41.91 23.92
CA TYR A 731 3.54 43.01 23.81
C TYR A 731 3.95 44.24 24.59
N ILE A 732 4.71 44.07 25.68
CA ILE A 732 5.02 45.13 26.63
C ILE A 732 6.41 45.73 26.44
N GLU A 733 7.43 44.91 26.14
CA GLU A 733 8.79 45.38 25.92
C GLU A 733 8.92 46.31 24.71
N GLY A 734 9.96 47.12 24.64
CA GLY A 734 10.25 47.99 23.50
C GLY A 734 10.60 47.18 22.25
N GLU A 735 10.40 47.77 21.06
CA GLU A 735 10.68 47.10 19.77
C GLU A 735 12.13 46.59 19.67
N ASP A 736 13.09 47.38 20.19
CA ASP A 736 14.53 47.11 20.17
C ASP A 736 15.03 46.40 21.43
N SER A 737 14.14 45.97 22.32
CA SER A 737 14.51 45.28 23.54
C SER A 737 15.20 43.95 23.23
N HIS A 738 16.39 43.73 23.83
CA HIS A 738 17.12 42.48 23.67
C HIS A 738 16.27 41.25 24.04
N LYS A 739 15.55 41.29 25.16
CA LYS A 739 14.65 40.21 25.57
C LYS A 739 13.58 39.88 24.49
N ARG A 740 13.02 40.94 23.88
CA ARG A 740 12.03 40.76 22.84
C ARG A 740 12.62 40.19 21.55
N LEU A 741 13.77 40.73 21.12
CA LEU A 741 14.47 40.23 19.91
C LEU A 741 14.98 38.79 20.12
N SER A 742 15.44 38.43 21.29
CA SER A 742 15.83 37.08 21.68
C SER A 742 14.63 36.12 21.49
N MET A 743 13.49 36.45 22.07
CA MET A 743 12.29 35.65 21.95
C MET A 743 11.78 35.57 20.50
N LEU A 744 11.74 36.66 19.75
CA LEU A 744 11.35 36.70 18.35
C LEU A 744 12.26 35.82 17.48
N THR A 745 13.55 35.77 17.81
CA THR A 745 14.50 34.86 17.17
C THR A 745 14.11 33.38 17.36
N VAL A 746 13.70 33.01 18.58
CA VAL A 746 13.18 31.66 18.86
C VAL A 746 11.90 31.38 18.04
N LEU A 747 10.94 32.31 18.07
CA LEU A 747 9.70 32.18 17.33
C LEU A 747 9.95 32.01 15.81
N TYR A 748 10.89 32.79 15.25
CA TYR A 748 11.28 32.67 13.86
C TYR A 748 11.95 31.31 13.55
N THR A 749 12.84 30.86 14.43
CA THR A 749 13.51 29.56 14.29
C THR A 749 12.49 28.43 14.26
N VAL A 750 11.52 28.45 15.17
CA VAL A 750 10.42 27.48 15.21
C VAL A 750 9.57 27.57 13.95
N LEU A 751 9.13 28.76 13.54
CA LEU A 751 8.31 28.97 12.35
C LEU A 751 9.02 28.51 11.09
N SER A 752 10.22 29.00 10.84
CA SER A 752 10.99 28.75 9.62
C SER A 752 11.33 27.29 9.40
N LYS A 753 11.69 26.56 10.48
CA LYS A 753 11.98 25.13 10.40
C LYS A 753 10.70 24.31 10.32
N SER A 754 9.68 24.61 11.12
CA SER A 754 8.43 23.84 11.14
C SER A 754 7.67 23.93 9.82
N VAL A 755 7.61 25.09 9.18
CA VAL A 755 6.94 25.25 7.88
C VAL A 755 7.60 24.41 6.79
N ARG A 756 8.94 24.31 6.80
CA ARG A 756 9.69 23.48 5.86
C ARG A 756 9.51 21.99 6.16
N LEU A 757 9.57 21.59 7.43
CA LEU A 757 9.35 20.22 7.85
C LEU A 757 7.93 19.72 7.58
N LEU A 758 6.94 20.60 7.63
CA LEU A 758 5.53 20.25 7.34
C LEU A 758 5.15 20.40 5.87
N ALA A 759 5.97 21.01 5.03
CA ALA A 759 5.66 21.26 3.63
C ALA A 759 5.33 19.98 2.83
N PRO A 760 6.00 18.83 3.01
CA PRO A 760 5.59 17.59 2.34
C PRO A 760 4.20 17.11 2.77
N ILE A 761 3.80 17.33 4.02
CA ILE A 761 2.55 16.82 4.62
C ILE A 761 1.41 17.82 4.43
N LEU A 762 1.57 19.05 4.91
CA LEU A 762 0.59 20.14 4.82
C LEU A 762 0.99 21.11 3.71
N SER A 763 1.02 20.61 2.48
CA SER A 763 1.62 21.32 1.35
C SER A 763 0.99 22.67 1.05
N PHE A 764 -0.34 22.78 1.15
CA PHE A 764 -1.07 24.03 0.89
C PHE A 764 -0.95 25.00 2.05
N THR A 765 -1.06 24.51 3.28
CA THR A 765 -0.94 25.36 4.47
C THR A 765 0.48 25.86 4.66
N ALA A 766 1.47 25.02 4.43
CA ALA A 766 2.88 25.45 4.48
C ALA A 766 3.17 26.54 3.45
N GLU A 767 2.62 26.42 2.24
CA GLU A 767 2.72 27.46 1.22
C GLU A 767 2.05 28.76 1.68
N GLU A 768 0.83 28.68 2.23
CA GLU A 768 0.12 29.85 2.74
C GLU A 768 0.88 30.53 3.91
N VAL A 769 1.46 29.77 4.82
CA VAL A 769 2.31 30.29 5.90
C VAL A 769 3.53 30.98 5.32
N TYR A 770 4.21 30.36 4.38
CA TYR A 770 5.41 30.89 3.74
C TYR A 770 5.14 32.19 2.97
N ASP A 771 4.00 32.29 2.30
CA ASP A 771 3.53 33.53 1.65
C ASP A 771 3.37 34.72 2.62
N ASN A 772 3.20 34.43 3.92
CA ASN A 772 3.10 35.45 4.97
C ASN A 772 4.43 35.70 5.71
N MET A 773 5.55 35.19 5.18
CA MET A 773 6.92 35.43 5.66
C MET A 773 7.63 36.38 4.71
N PRO A 774 7.60 37.69 4.95
CA PRO A 774 7.93 38.71 3.95
C PRO A 774 9.43 38.81 3.58
N TYR A 775 10.31 38.17 4.34
CA TYR A 775 11.77 38.28 4.15
C TYR A 775 12.39 36.98 3.60
N GLU A 776 11.58 36.04 3.17
CA GLU A 776 12.04 34.79 2.52
C GLU A 776 12.35 35.04 1.05
N ASP A 777 13.36 34.35 0.50
CA ASP A 777 13.87 34.60 -0.84
C ASP A 777 13.25 33.68 -1.92
N ALA A 778 12.73 32.51 -1.55
CA ALA A 778 12.17 31.56 -2.50
C ALA A 778 10.69 31.90 -2.84
N GLU A 779 10.29 31.64 -4.08
CA GLU A 779 8.92 31.88 -4.56
C GLU A 779 7.88 30.91 -3.97
N SER A 780 8.34 29.79 -3.39
CA SER A 780 7.53 28.74 -2.80
C SER A 780 8.30 28.05 -1.69
N VAL A 781 7.60 27.59 -0.65
CA VAL A 781 8.19 26.77 0.40
C VAL A 781 8.80 25.46 -0.17
N HIS A 782 8.22 24.92 -1.23
CA HIS A 782 8.69 23.70 -1.90
C HIS A 782 10.02 23.90 -2.65
N LEU A 783 10.42 25.13 -2.90
CA LEU A 783 11.74 25.51 -3.46
C LEU A 783 12.80 25.74 -2.39
N THR A 784 12.45 25.61 -1.12
CA THR A 784 13.42 25.68 -0.01
C THR A 784 14.07 24.32 0.26
N ASN A 785 15.07 24.31 1.13
CA ASN A 785 15.68 23.08 1.63
C ASN A 785 15.14 22.75 3.02
N PHE A 786 15.15 21.49 3.38
CA PHE A 786 14.93 21.07 4.77
C PHE A 786 15.98 21.71 5.69
N PRO A 787 15.64 21.99 6.96
CA PRO A 787 16.61 22.46 7.94
C PRO A 787 17.69 21.40 8.13
N ALA A 788 18.93 21.86 8.28
CA ALA A 788 20.02 20.99 8.67
C ALA A 788 19.81 20.47 10.10
N LYS A 789 20.27 19.23 10.34
CA LYS A 789 20.33 18.67 11.69
C LYS A 789 21.35 19.47 12.50
N ASN A 790 20.87 20.15 13.54
CA ASN A 790 21.70 20.90 14.48
C ASN A 790 21.52 20.30 15.87
N VAL A 791 22.58 19.74 16.43
CA VAL A 791 22.56 19.13 17.76
C VAL A 791 23.22 20.12 18.74
N ILE A 792 22.42 20.66 19.65
CA ILE A 792 22.89 21.48 20.75
C ILE A 792 22.93 20.61 22.00
N GLU A 793 24.12 20.46 22.56
CA GLU A 793 24.34 19.69 23.80
C GLU A 793 24.64 20.62 24.96
N ASP A 794 23.67 20.85 25.82
CA ASP A 794 23.81 21.54 27.10
C ASP A 794 22.92 20.85 28.14
N ALA A 795 23.43 19.75 28.68
CA ALA A 795 22.71 18.94 29.66
C ALA A 795 22.44 19.72 30.97
N ALA A 796 23.29 20.69 31.34
CA ALA A 796 23.10 21.50 32.53
C ALA A 796 21.93 22.48 32.36
N LEU A 797 21.87 23.14 31.21
CA LEU A 797 20.76 24.03 30.86
C LEU A 797 19.44 23.29 30.79
N GLU A 798 19.45 22.12 30.17
CA GLU A 798 18.26 21.29 30.04
C GLU A 798 17.74 20.81 31.40
N ALA A 799 18.60 20.24 32.24
CA ALA A 799 18.24 19.76 33.57
C ALA A 799 17.70 20.88 34.45
N LYS A 800 18.34 22.08 34.41
CA LYS A 800 17.89 23.26 35.10
C LYS A 800 16.44 23.64 34.79
N TRP A 801 16.15 23.81 33.48
CA TRP A 801 14.84 24.31 33.06
C TRP A 801 13.76 23.20 33.09
N ASP A 802 14.10 21.95 32.85
CA ASP A 802 13.16 20.82 33.04
C ASP A 802 12.70 20.78 34.51
N LYS A 803 13.63 20.93 35.47
CA LYS A 803 13.30 20.97 36.89
C LYS A 803 12.47 22.19 37.29
N LEU A 804 12.81 23.37 36.75
CA LEU A 804 12.04 24.60 37.00
C LEU A 804 10.60 24.51 36.42
N LEU A 805 10.41 23.83 35.30
CA LEU A 805 9.09 23.62 34.74
C LEU A 805 8.24 22.65 35.58
N GLU A 806 8.84 21.61 36.19
CA GLU A 806 8.14 20.77 37.16
C GLU A 806 7.66 21.59 38.39
N VAL A 807 8.51 22.51 38.93
CA VAL A 807 8.09 23.43 40.00
C VAL A 807 6.98 24.38 39.52
N ARG A 808 7.05 24.85 38.26
CA ARG A 808 6.00 25.69 37.68
C ARG A 808 4.65 24.97 37.61
N ASP A 809 4.66 23.67 37.39
CA ASP A 809 3.42 22.87 37.41
C ASP A 809 2.78 22.85 38.82
N ASP A 810 3.57 22.76 39.89
CA ASP A 810 3.08 22.88 41.24
C ASP A 810 2.48 24.26 41.53
N VAL A 811 3.14 25.31 41.07
CA VAL A 811 2.62 26.70 41.19
C VAL A 811 1.32 26.87 40.40
N ASN A 812 1.24 26.31 39.20
CA ASN A 812 0.01 26.36 38.37
C ASN A 812 -1.16 25.64 39.03
N LYS A 813 -0.94 24.47 39.65
CA LYS A 813 -1.96 23.78 40.46
C LYS A 813 -2.49 24.66 41.59
N ALA A 814 -1.58 25.28 42.36
CA ALA A 814 -1.92 26.19 43.44
C ALA A 814 -2.72 27.43 42.95
N LEU A 815 -2.32 28.01 41.81
CA LEU A 815 -3.05 29.12 41.18
C LEU A 815 -4.45 28.72 40.74
N GLU A 816 -4.63 27.51 40.22
CA GLU A 816 -5.93 27.00 39.80
C GLU A 816 -6.85 26.74 40.97
N GLU A 817 -6.35 26.12 42.03
CA GLU A 817 -7.09 25.95 43.30
C GLU A 817 -7.52 27.31 43.89
N SER A 818 -6.61 28.28 43.95
CA SER A 818 -6.90 29.62 44.43
C SER A 818 -7.94 30.37 43.57
N ARG A 819 -8.00 30.10 42.25
CA ARG A 819 -9.07 30.62 41.38
C ARG A 819 -10.42 29.98 41.69
N ASN A 820 -10.42 28.67 41.89
CA ASN A 820 -11.64 27.92 42.24
C ASN A 820 -12.20 28.37 43.60
N GLU A 821 -11.32 28.70 44.57
CA GLU A 821 -11.64 29.25 45.87
C GLU A 821 -11.96 30.76 45.84
N LYS A 822 -11.81 31.42 44.69
CA LYS A 822 -12.05 32.86 44.48
C LYS A 822 -11.11 33.77 45.29
N VAL A 823 -9.92 33.27 45.64
CA VAL A 823 -8.86 34.09 46.27
C VAL A 823 -8.34 35.08 45.22
N ILE A 824 -8.19 34.63 44.01
CA ILE A 824 -7.78 35.43 42.85
C ILE A 824 -8.75 35.21 41.68
N GLY A 825 -8.87 36.19 40.79
CA GLY A 825 -9.60 36.07 39.53
C GLY A 825 -8.68 35.74 38.35
N LYS A 826 -7.52 36.37 38.28
CA LYS A 826 -6.50 36.17 37.24
C LYS A 826 -5.13 35.93 37.86
N SER A 827 -4.25 35.20 37.18
CA SER A 827 -2.88 34.93 37.69
C SER A 827 -2.10 36.17 38.01
N LEU A 828 -2.24 37.25 37.24
CA LEU A 828 -1.59 38.56 37.54
C LEU A 828 -2.14 39.27 38.77
N GLU A 829 -3.18 38.78 39.45
CA GLU A 829 -3.65 39.27 40.74
C GLU A 829 -2.98 38.53 41.90
N ALA A 830 -2.14 37.54 41.63
CA ALA A 830 -1.52 36.70 42.67
C ALA A 830 -0.17 37.24 43.13
N ALA A 831 0.07 37.06 44.43
CA ALA A 831 1.37 36.99 45.08
C ALA A 831 1.61 35.53 45.51
N VAL A 832 2.76 34.98 45.11
CA VAL A 832 3.11 33.56 45.33
C VAL A 832 4.32 33.51 46.28
N GLU A 833 4.19 32.68 47.32
CA GLU A 833 5.33 32.26 48.13
C GLU A 833 5.60 30.80 47.77
N VAL A 834 6.81 30.50 47.33
CA VAL A 834 7.23 29.14 46.90
C VAL A 834 8.49 28.72 47.65
N TYR A 835 8.52 27.47 48.10
CA TYR A 835 9.66 26.90 48.84
C TYR A 835 9.75 25.40 48.57
N SER A 836 10.95 24.87 48.58
CA SER A 836 11.21 23.44 48.50
C SER A 836 12.15 23.02 49.64
N ASN A 837 11.93 21.80 50.15
CA ASN A 837 12.88 21.18 51.10
C ASN A 837 14.13 20.66 50.40
N ASP A 838 14.11 20.60 49.06
CA ASP A 838 15.27 20.30 48.23
C ASP A 838 16.07 21.60 48.01
N ALA A 839 17.30 21.62 48.54
CA ALA A 839 18.20 22.79 48.43
C ALA A 839 18.56 23.12 46.98
N GLU A 840 18.63 22.12 46.10
CA GLU A 840 18.88 22.30 44.68
C GLU A 840 17.73 23.07 44.02
N VAL A 841 16.48 22.73 44.32
CA VAL A 841 15.30 23.45 43.81
C VAL A 841 15.31 24.90 44.29
N VAL A 842 15.65 25.16 45.55
CA VAL A 842 15.74 26.54 46.08
C VAL A 842 16.84 27.34 45.36
N GLU A 843 18.00 26.74 45.10
CA GLU A 843 19.08 27.37 44.35
C GLU A 843 18.64 27.66 42.91
N LEU A 844 17.98 26.72 42.23
CA LEU A 844 17.44 26.91 40.90
C LEU A 844 16.42 28.07 40.86
N LEU A 845 15.47 28.14 41.80
CA LEU A 845 14.50 29.22 41.87
C LEU A 845 15.19 30.58 42.06
N ASN A 846 16.22 30.65 42.92
CA ASN A 846 16.98 31.90 43.15
C ASN A 846 17.88 32.27 41.95
N SER A 847 18.16 31.37 41.05
CA SER A 847 18.96 31.63 39.85
C SER A 847 18.16 32.27 38.68
N VAL A 848 16.84 32.40 38.82
CA VAL A 848 15.96 33.00 37.79
C VAL A 848 15.71 34.47 38.14
N ASP A 849 16.14 35.38 37.30
CA ASP A 849 16.05 36.83 37.52
C ASP A 849 14.63 37.37 37.68
N ASN A 850 13.64 36.77 36.98
CA ASN A 850 12.25 37.24 36.94
C ASN A 850 11.27 36.09 37.18
N LEU A 851 11.23 35.54 38.41
CA LEU A 851 10.30 34.46 38.76
C LEU A 851 8.83 34.84 38.60
N ASN A 852 8.48 36.13 38.86
CA ASN A 852 7.11 36.58 38.66
C ASN A 852 6.68 36.49 37.19
N GLN A 853 7.57 36.79 36.25
CA GLN A 853 7.31 36.61 34.83
C GLN A 853 7.25 35.12 34.47
N PHE A 854 8.16 34.32 35.05
CA PHE A 854 8.18 32.85 34.78
C PHE A 854 6.90 32.14 35.23
N PHE A 855 6.35 32.53 36.39
CA PHE A 855 5.08 32.00 36.88
C PHE A 855 3.85 32.78 36.39
N ILE A 856 4.05 33.86 35.66
CA ILE A 856 2.98 34.76 35.13
C ILE A 856 2.11 35.31 36.27
N VAL A 857 2.75 35.84 37.30
CA VAL A 857 2.12 36.43 38.48
C VAL A 857 2.74 37.81 38.79
N SER A 858 2.12 38.62 39.63
CA SER A 858 2.62 39.94 39.93
C SER A 858 3.79 39.95 40.93
N LYS A 859 3.78 39.06 41.92
CA LYS A 859 4.82 38.98 42.94
C LYS A 859 5.18 37.55 43.25
N VAL A 860 6.47 37.28 43.51
CA VAL A 860 6.99 35.97 43.92
C VAL A 860 8.01 36.20 45.06
N ALA A 861 7.97 35.35 46.07
CA ALA A 861 8.98 35.23 47.10
C ALA A 861 9.39 33.77 47.30
N VAL A 862 10.69 33.50 47.29
CA VAL A 862 11.26 32.17 47.59
C VAL A 862 11.53 32.11 49.10
N LYS A 863 10.61 31.55 49.84
CA LYS A 863 10.69 31.44 51.31
C LYS A 863 9.79 30.34 51.86
N GLU A 864 10.14 29.82 53.03
CA GLU A 864 9.28 28.90 53.77
C GLU A 864 7.86 29.53 53.97
N ASN A 865 6.85 28.72 53.77
CA ASN A 865 5.46 29.15 53.88
C ASN A 865 4.55 28.03 54.41
N ASP A 866 3.34 28.38 54.80
CA ASP A 866 2.29 27.49 55.33
C ASP A 866 1.25 27.14 54.26
N GLY A 867 1.62 27.18 53.00
CA GLY A 867 0.77 26.83 51.86
C GLY A 867 0.59 25.31 51.67
N VAL A 868 0.12 24.95 50.49
CA VAL A 868 -0.10 23.55 50.12
C VAL A 868 1.21 22.94 49.64
N ALA A 869 1.52 21.74 50.14
CA ALA A 869 2.65 20.96 49.65
C ALA A 869 2.25 20.15 48.40
N TYR A 870 2.98 20.37 47.34
CA TYR A 870 2.87 19.65 46.08
C TYR A 870 4.06 18.71 45.85
N ASP A 871 4.28 18.22 44.64
CA ASP A 871 5.30 17.21 44.35
C ASP A 871 6.73 17.70 44.66
N LEU A 872 7.07 18.93 44.31
CA LEU A 872 8.41 19.49 44.48
C LEU A 872 8.45 20.70 45.40
N ALA A 873 7.37 21.44 45.54
CA ALA A 873 7.33 22.70 46.27
C ALA A 873 6.09 22.85 47.13
N THR A 874 6.25 23.62 48.25
CA THR A 874 5.15 24.16 49.02
C THR A 874 4.82 25.53 48.46
N VAL A 875 3.55 25.73 48.11
CA VAL A 875 3.11 26.96 47.45
C VAL A 875 1.95 27.60 48.22
N LYS A 876 2.09 28.86 48.48
CA LYS A 876 1.04 29.70 49.07
C LYS A 876 0.68 30.82 48.10
N VAL A 877 -0.60 30.89 47.76
CA VAL A 877 -1.13 31.92 46.85
C VAL A 877 -1.99 32.90 47.68
N THR A 878 -1.72 34.17 47.53
CA THR A 878 -2.52 35.25 48.10
C THR A 878 -2.80 36.32 47.05
N LYS A 879 -3.75 37.20 47.30
CA LYS A 879 -3.99 38.36 46.44
C LYS A 879 -2.84 39.36 46.60
N ALA A 880 -2.25 39.76 45.46
CA ALA A 880 -1.16 40.77 45.49
C ALA A 880 -1.67 42.11 45.96
N GLU A 881 -0.92 42.74 46.87
CA GLU A 881 -1.14 44.10 47.39
C GLU A 881 -0.37 45.12 46.52
N GLY A 882 -0.97 46.29 46.29
CA GLY A 882 -0.35 47.37 45.53
C GLY A 882 -1.27 47.97 44.49
N HIS A 883 -0.68 48.64 43.48
CA HIS A 883 -1.36 49.32 42.40
C HIS A 883 -1.24 48.58 41.08
N ARG A 884 -2.34 48.45 40.36
CA ARG A 884 -2.34 47.81 39.03
C ARG A 884 -1.78 48.78 37.98
N CYS A 885 -0.74 48.39 37.28
CA CYS A 885 -0.27 49.16 36.12
C CYS A 885 -1.29 49.09 34.97
N ASP A 886 -1.72 50.24 34.42
CA ASP A 886 -2.73 50.32 33.37
C ASP A 886 -2.26 49.79 32.00
N ARG A 887 -0.93 49.65 31.83
CA ARG A 887 -0.36 49.13 30.58
C ARG A 887 -0.08 47.63 30.62
N CYS A 888 0.67 47.12 31.61
CA CYS A 888 1.05 45.71 31.69
C CYS A 888 0.18 44.86 32.61
N TRP A 889 -0.71 45.51 33.38
CA TRP A 889 -1.66 44.88 34.32
C TRP A 889 -1.04 44.19 35.56
N ASN A 890 0.28 44.19 35.68
CA ASN A 890 0.93 43.71 36.91
C ASN A 890 0.58 44.61 38.11
N ILE A 891 0.44 44.00 39.25
CA ILE A 891 0.25 44.72 40.54
C ILE A 891 1.64 45.00 41.12
N VAL A 892 1.97 46.26 41.29
CA VAL A 892 3.27 46.78 41.75
C VAL A 892 3.11 47.67 42.97
N ASP A 893 4.20 47.94 43.69
CA ASP A 893 4.15 48.78 44.90
C ASP A 893 3.80 50.23 44.58
N GLU A 894 4.28 50.75 43.45
CA GLU A 894 4.03 52.14 43.05
C GLU A 894 3.77 52.27 41.55
N VAL A 895 2.88 53.19 41.16
CA VAL A 895 2.64 53.64 39.79
C VAL A 895 2.81 55.14 39.74
N ASN A 896 3.25 55.70 38.60
CA ASN A 896 3.34 57.17 38.42
C ASN A 896 1.95 57.81 38.22
N GLU A 897 1.90 59.15 37.99
CA GLU A 897 0.67 59.92 37.75
C GLU A 897 -0.14 59.41 36.51
N GLU A 898 0.50 58.75 35.59
CA GLU A 898 -0.11 58.15 34.36
C GLU A 898 -0.62 56.71 34.58
N GLY A 899 -0.51 56.19 35.83
CA GLY A 899 -0.88 54.80 36.18
C GLY A 899 0.09 53.73 35.68
N LEU A 900 1.34 54.09 35.40
CA LEU A 900 2.36 53.19 34.85
C LEU A 900 3.33 52.73 35.92
N CYS A 901 3.70 51.46 35.91
CA CYS A 901 4.81 50.93 36.69
C CYS A 901 6.16 51.46 36.17
N PRO A 902 7.26 51.39 36.94
CA PRO A 902 8.58 51.90 36.54
C PRO A 902 9.08 51.35 35.19
N ARG A 903 8.84 50.04 34.93
CA ARG A 903 9.19 49.41 33.67
C ARG A 903 8.44 50.03 32.50
N CYS A 904 7.11 50.13 32.61
CA CYS A 904 6.30 50.67 31.52
C CYS A 904 6.58 52.14 31.24
N ALA A 905 6.81 52.92 32.31
CA ALA A 905 7.22 54.34 32.22
C ALA A 905 8.56 54.48 31.49
N SER A 906 9.54 53.65 31.82
CA SER A 906 10.88 53.65 31.16
C SER A 906 10.77 53.33 29.67
N ILE A 907 9.89 52.36 29.26
CA ILE A 907 9.71 51.97 27.89
C ILE A 907 9.06 53.08 27.06
N LEU A 908 8.12 53.81 27.61
CA LEU A 908 7.41 54.86 26.93
C LEU A 908 8.17 56.18 26.87
N ASN A 909 9.11 56.42 27.77
CA ASN A 909 9.94 57.61 27.83
C ASN A 909 11.26 57.52 27.03
N LYS A 910 11.48 56.36 26.32
CA LYS A 910 12.54 56.24 25.33
C LYS A 910 12.04 56.79 23.99
#